data_308105e10d499509b13330d0eaba4e1b
#
_entry.id   308105e10d499509b13330d0eaba4e1b
#
_cell.length_a   1.000
_cell.length_b   1.000
_cell.length_c   1.000
_cell.angle_alpha   90.00
_cell.angle_beta   90.00
_cell.angle_gamma   90.00
#
_symmetry.space_group_name_H-M   'P 1'
#
loop_
_entity.id
_entity.type
_entity.pdbx_description
1 polymer ?
#
loop_
_entity_poly.entity_id
_entity_poly.type
_entity_poly.pdbx_seq_one_letter_code
_entity_poly.pdbx_strand_id
1 'polypeptide(L)'
;MLKKNGVSGLMTVALLSACASISPADVGLGTCDGERPQFEDDRYLAFGGGQVAVGTQWRADDLQGVLNVYDLSGQTVAPTGVDWPVAIYSHPDWVRSRIGQVFGVALDDQGNIFTNHSAVFFSDTIGSIGGQPGQVYKIDTVTGVPTVFATLPNFSDPVIAASPFGINESYPGLGNLCFDVDKQVLYVTNFEDGRIYRIDAGGTCLSTWDHASGVVGDCLPEAGDPEGVVRLGERVWAVQSFNGRVYYSVWVEDQGVPDPTAFNQVWSVACDASGEFIAGTEQLEISVPTLFGEYSNPVADIAFGPEGQMMLAERTMETDPTSGRFDTRPHRSRALEYVCQNNAWNPSPNTFLIGQAGAGTNSAGGCDYSYAAAPNDRVWVTGDALRLNAPDNVYGIQGVPQSGGNPASSLLIDMDADIILQDKTGIGSVEVSCPRDEQDPCATVTNGEVLCDLDGSGNYTYTFDLTNNSGRDVQHLIILPDPGVNVVPSGLVTLPSILPDTGTTTVSVTFSGGNPGDELCFIISLNTPDFEECCVIRPCITIPDCECAQIHDEIVEPLCDGTGCFTYTFDVDNLTTIPIFYSYFSPLTPAGITIDTGNVDPARWDYSPVAPLGTETVTLTICGAQPGEEVCFLMTMHDQVLDECCSIKITVIAPVCEPQGICVADCNGDGVLDFFDVSLFIQEYTAQDPRADLNTDGEWNFFDVSLFLSAFNAGCP
;
A
#
# COMPACT_ATOMS: atom_id res chain seq x y z
N MET A 1 67.40 33.96 -9.83
CA MET A 1 67.12 33.51 -8.45
C MET A 1 65.82 34.10 -8.02
N LEU A 2 64.80 33.27 -7.91
CA LEU A 2 63.64 33.37 -6.99
C LEU A 2 62.70 32.24 -7.33
N LYS A 3 62.64 31.24 -6.46
CA LYS A 3 61.75 30.11 -6.50
C LYS A 3 60.32 30.62 -6.23
N LYS A 4 59.35 30.28 -7.09
CA LYS A 4 57.95 30.30 -6.78
C LYS A 4 57.54 28.88 -6.41
N ASN A 5 57.18 28.68 -5.16
CA ASN A 5 56.49 27.46 -4.68
C ASN A 5 55.03 27.54 -5.14
N GLY A 6 54.66 26.66 -6.03
CA GLY A 6 53.27 26.39 -6.34
C GLY A 6 52.72 25.33 -5.37
N VAL A 7 51.81 25.72 -4.53
CA VAL A 7 50.99 24.80 -3.75
C VAL A 7 49.91 24.25 -4.67
N SER A 8 50.05 23.00 -5.10
CA SER A 8 49.02 22.27 -5.79
C SER A 8 48.04 21.76 -4.71
N GLY A 9 46.92 22.45 -4.57
CA GLY A 9 45.81 21.95 -3.80
C GLY A 9 45.13 20.82 -4.57
N LEU A 10 45.32 19.60 -4.18
CA LEU A 10 44.44 18.48 -4.57
C LEU A 10 43.05 18.78 -3.98
N MET A 11 42.14 19.20 -4.81
CA MET A 11 40.72 19.17 -4.50
C MET A 11 40.29 17.70 -4.60
N THR A 12 40.23 17.01 -3.47
CA THR A 12 39.59 15.72 -3.39
C THR A 12 38.10 15.96 -3.54
N VAL A 13 37.57 15.77 -4.74
CA VAL A 13 36.14 15.65 -4.96
C VAL A 13 35.76 14.33 -4.32
N ALA A 14 35.11 14.37 -3.15
CA ALA A 14 34.46 13.23 -2.58
C ALA A 14 33.29 12.91 -3.52
N LEU A 15 33.40 11.84 -4.31
CA LEU A 15 32.29 11.21 -4.99
C LEU A 15 31.33 10.70 -3.90
N LEU A 16 30.28 11.45 -3.67
CA LEU A 16 29.15 11.01 -2.85
C LEU A 16 28.37 9.99 -3.69
N SER A 17 28.24 8.78 -3.21
CA SER A 17 27.36 7.76 -3.79
C SER A 17 25.94 8.29 -3.93
N ALA A 18 25.19 7.90 -4.95
CA ALA A 18 23.80 8.33 -5.19
C ALA A 18 22.87 8.01 -4.03
N CYS A 19 23.20 6.97 -3.29
CA CYS A 19 22.58 6.60 -2.03
C CYS A 19 22.99 7.49 -0.85
N ALA A 20 24.00 8.39 -1.01
CA ALA A 20 24.60 9.17 0.07
C ALA A 20 23.79 10.39 0.52
N SER A 21 22.77 10.79 -0.20
CA SER A 21 21.98 11.99 0.09
C SER A 21 20.69 11.72 0.84
N ILE A 22 20.40 10.47 1.19
CA ILE A 22 19.16 10.09 1.84
C ILE A 22 19.42 9.86 3.33
N SER A 23 19.08 10.82 4.16
CA SER A 23 18.87 10.55 5.59
C SER A 23 17.66 9.64 5.75
N PRO A 24 17.58 8.75 6.76
CA PRO A 24 16.39 7.94 7.01
C PRO A 24 15.09 8.75 7.21
N ALA A 25 15.19 10.06 7.29
CA ALA A 25 14.08 11.01 7.37
C ALA A 25 13.79 11.72 6.03
N ASP A 26 14.67 11.57 5.02
CA ASP A 26 14.58 12.17 3.68
C ASP A 26 14.60 11.11 2.57
N VAL A 27 14.35 9.85 2.89
CA VAL A 27 13.96 8.88 1.86
C VAL A 27 12.62 9.36 1.36
N GLY A 28 12.60 10.09 0.26
CA GLY A 28 11.39 10.33 -0.47
C GLY A 28 10.78 8.94 -0.66
N LEU A 29 9.64 8.70 -0.05
CA LEU A 29 8.86 7.51 -0.31
C LEU A 29 8.78 7.43 -1.83
N GLY A 30 9.09 6.28 -2.43
CA GLY A 30 8.88 6.09 -3.83
C GLY A 30 7.45 6.54 -4.13
N THR A 31 7.28 7.49 -5.02
CA THR A 31 5.96 7.88 -5.48
C THR A 31 5.59 6.93 -6.61
N CYS A 32 4.39 6.42 -6.57
CA CYS A 32 3.86 5.71 -7.71
C CYS A 32 3.74 6.67 -8.89
N ASP A 33 4.17 6.26 -10.06
CA ASP A 33 4.36 7.13 -11.23
C ASP A 33 3.44 6.83 -12.41
N GLY A 34 2.56 5.82 -12.34
CA GLY A 34 1.69 5.43 -13.45
C GLY A 34 0.20 5.36 -13.08
N GLU A 35 -0.63 6.22 -13.67
CA GLU A 35 -2.07 6.15 -13.46
C GLU A 35 -2.71 4.99 -14.24
N ARG A 36 -3.84 4.53 -13.73
CA ARG A 36 -4.64 3.49 -14.37
C ARG A 36 -5.23 4.01 -15.68
N PRO A 37 -5.13 3.28 -16.83
CA PRO A 37 -5.86 3.60 -18.05
C PRO A 37 -7.38 3.72 -17.83
N GLN A 38 -8.05 4.55 -18.64
CA GLN A 38 -9.46 4.89 -18.51
C GLN A 38 -10.25 4.57 -19.79
N PHE A 39 -9.99 3.42 -20.39
CA PHE A 39 -10.64 3.04 -21.65
C PHE A 39 -12.16 3.00 -21.53
N GLU A 40 -12.84 3.55 -22.53
CA GLU A 40 -14.32 3.55 -22.65
C GLU A 40 -14.89 2.24 -23.22
N ASP A 41 -14.08 1.21 -23.48
CA ASP A 41 -14.52 -0.11 -23.95
C ASP A 41 -15.27 -0.87 -22.83
N ASP A 42 -16.47 -1.36 -23.11
CA ASP A 42 -17.32 -2.08 -22.14
C ASP A 42 -16.60 -3.27 -21.48
N ARG A 43 -15.66 -3.91 -22.18
CA ARG A 43 -14.88 -5.05 -21.65
C ARG A 43 -13.89 -4.59 -20.57
N TYR A 44 -13.35 -3.38 -20.70
CA TYR A 44 -12.48 -2.78 -19.71
C TYR A 44 -13.28 -2.16 -18.57
N LEU A 45 -14.41 -1.56 -18.86
CA LEU A 45 -15.31 -1.00 -17.85
C LEU A 45 -15.88 -2.08 -16.92
N ALA A 46 -15.89 -3.34 -17.37
CA ALA A 46 -16.24 -4.47 -16.52
C ALA A 46 -15.16 -4.83 -15.45
N PHE A 47 -13.97 -4.22 -15.52
CA PHE A 47 -12.95 -4.41 -14.50
C PHE A 47 -13.36 -3.71 -13.20
N GLY A 48 -12.91 -4.25 -12.07
CA GLY A 48 -13.01 -3.55 -10.79
C GLY A 48 -12.26 -2.22 -10.80
N GLY A 49 -12.60 -1.32 -9.89
CA GLY A 49 -11.97 0.01 -9.77
C GLY A 49 -10.53 0.01 -9.24
N GLY A 50 -9.94 -1.16 -8.93
CA GLY A 50 -8.61 -1.30 -8.36
C GLY A 50 -7.47 -1.14 -9.36
N GLN A 51 -6.27 -1.50 -8.92
CA GLN A 51 -5.06 -1.51 -9.76
C GLN A 51 -5.21 -2.43 -10.96
N VAL A 52 -4.45 -2.13 -12.00
CA VAL A 52 -4.25 -3.01 -13.15
C VAL A 52 -2.76 -3.21 -13.40
N ALA A 53 -2.41 -4.35 -13.99
CA ALA A 53 -1.08 -4.56 -14.57
C ALA A 53 -1.18 -4.45 -16.08
N VAL A 54 -0.20 -3.81 -16.70
CA VAL A 54 -0.03 -3.76 -18.15
C VAL A 54 1.17 -4.62 -18.50
N GLY A 55 0.99 -5.63 -19.33
CA GLY A 55 2.06 -6.57 -19.66
C GLY A 55 2.25 -6.73 -21.17
N THR A 56 3.51 -6.87 -21.59
CA THR A 56 3.89 -7.10 -22.98
C THR A 56 4.25 -8.58 -23.21
N GLN A 57 4.01 -9.06 -24.41
CA GLN A 57 4.28 -10.45 -24.76
C GLN A 57 4.56 -10.65 -26.27
N TRP A 58 5.34 -11.68 -26.58
CA TRP A 58 5.55 -12.11 -27.95
C TRP A 58 4.38 -12.94 -28.45
N ARG A 59 4.03 -12.77 -29.72
CA ARG A 59 3.03 -13.59 -30.40
C ARG A 59 3.50 -13.99 -31.78
N ALA A 60 3.24 -15.25 -32.15
CA ALA A 60 3.53 -15.78 -33.46
C ALA A 60 2.48 -15.36 -34.48
N ASP A 61 1.23 -15.21 -34.08
CA ASP A 61 0.11 -14.83 -34.91
C ASP A 61 -0.05 -13.31 -34.99
N ASP A 62 -0.25 -12.80 -36.20
CA ASP A 62 -0.42 -11.37 -36.47
C ASP A 62 -1.65 -10.73 -35.82
N LEU A 63 -2.63 -11.53 -35.44
CA LEU A 63 -3.90 -11.09 -34.83
C LEU A 63 -3.96 -11.28 -33.31
N GLN A 64 -2.93 -11.87 -32.71
CA GLN A 64 -2.85 -12.02 -31.27
C GLN A 64 -2.30 -10.75 -30.60
N GLY A 65 -2.83 -10.44 -29.41
CA GLY A 65 -2.41 -9.28 -28.64
C GLY A 65 -0.97 -9.42 -28.12
N VAL A 66 -0.17 -8.39 -28.36
CA VAL A 66 1.22 -8.27 -27.86
C VAL A 66 1.29 -7.38 -26.60
N LEU A 67 0.18 -6.77 -26.23
CA LEU A 67 0.00 -5.95 -25.04
C LEU A 67 -1.37 -6.27 -24.44
N ASN A 68 -1.42 -6.43 -23.14
CA ASN A 68 -2.67 -6.70 -22.41
C ASN A 68 -2.71 -5.93 -21.10
N VAL A 69 -3.93 -5.68 -20.61
CA VAL A 69 -4.20 -5.14 -19.26
C VAL A 69 -4.92 -6.20 -18.44
N TYR A 70 -4.44 -6.43 -17.23
CA TYR A 70 -4.88 -7.45 -16.29
C TYR A 70 -5.54 -6.78 -15.09
N ASP A 71 -6.74 -7.21 -14.72
CA ASP A 71 -7.47 -6.68 -13.57
C ASP A 71 -6.89 -7.23 -12.25
N LEU A 72 -6.34 -6.37 -11.43
CA LEU A 72 -5.81 -6.73 -10.12
C LEU A 72 -6.78 -6.42 -8.96
N SER A 73 -7.98 -5.95 -9.22
CA SER A 73 -8.93 -5.51 -8.17
C SER A 73 -9.30 -6.62 -7.17
N GLY A 74 -9.25 -7.88 -7.59
CA GLY A 74 -9.54 -9.03 -6.74
C GLY A 74 -8.34 -9.61 -5.97
N GLN A 75 -7.19 -8.96 -5.93
CA GLN A 75 -5.96 -9.53 -5.34
C GLN A 75 -6.05 -9.87 -3.85
N THR A 76 -6.90 -9.20 -3.08
CA THR A 76 -7.10 -9.47 -1.64
C THR A 76 -7.70 -10.85 -1.37
N VAL A 77 -8.56 -11.33 -2.27
CA VAL A 77 -9.26 -12.62 -2.15
C VAL A 77 -8.72 -13.68 -3.09
N ALA A 78 -7.73 -13.35 -3.90
CA ALA A 78 -7.15 -14.26 -4.87
C ALA A 78 -6.41 -15.43 -4.20
N PRO A 79 -6.53 -16.65 -4.72
CA PRO A 79 -5.82 -17.79 -4.17
C PRO A 79 -4.32 -17.71 -4.49
N THR A 80 -3.46 -18.01 -3.54
CA THR A 80 -2.02 -18.09 -3.74
C THR A 80 -1.59 -19.47 -4.28
N GLY A 81 -0.53 -19.50 -5.11
CA GLY A 81 0.12 -20.70 -5.60
C GLY A 81 -0.65 -21.48 -6.69
N VAL A 82 -1.75 -20.94 -7.15
CA VAL A 82 -2.55 -21.49 -8.25
C VAL A 82 -2.82 -20.42 -9.28
N ASP A 83 -3.26 -20.83 -10.47
CA ASP A 83 -3.71 -19.88 -11.48
C ASP A 83 -4.85 -19.01 -10.94
N TRP A 84 -4.70 -17.70 -11.10
CA TRP A 84 -5.71 -16.71 -10.77
C TRP A 84 -6.28 -16.13 -12.06
N PRO A 85 -7.48 -16.58 -12.49
CA PRO A 85 -8.08 -16.18 -13.76
C PRO A 85 -8.62 -14.74 -13.66
N VAL A 86 -7.75 -13.76 -13.83
CA VAL A 86 -8.13 -12.35 -13.88
C VAL A 86 -8.83 -12.00 -15.18
N ALA A 87 -9.62 -10.91 -15.17
CA ALA A 87 -10.11 -10.36 -16.42
C ALA A 87 -8.94 -9.73 -17.20
N ILE A 88 -8.91 -10.01 -18.52
CA ILE A 88 -7.87 -9.53 -19.44
C ILE A 88 -8.51 -8.64 -20.50
N TYR A 89 -7.96 -7.45 -20.70
CA TYR A 89 -8.35 -6.54 -21.76
C TYR A 89 -7.22 -6.38 -22.76
N SER A 90 -7.56 -6.46 -24.06
CA SER A 90 -6.68 -6.12 -25.16
C SER A 90 -7.47 -5.37 -26.23
N HIS A 91 -6.92 -4.25 -26.69
CA HIS A 91 -7.51 -3.48 -27.78
C HIS A 91 -7.23 -4.16 -29.14
N PRO A 92 -8.15 -4.09 -30.14
CA PRO A 92 -7.96 -4.73 -31.44
C PRO A 92 -6.70 -4.29 -32.21
N ASP A 93 -6.18 -3.10 -31.94
CA ASP A 93 -4.94 -2.60 -32.55
C ASP A 93 -3.66 -2.96 -31.79
N TRP A 94 -3.74 -3.63 -30.63
CA TRP A 94 -2.55 -4.04 -29.84
C TRP A 94 -2.03 -5.40 -30.30
N VAL A 95 -2.11 -5.66 -31.56
CA VAL A 95 -1.69 -6.93 -32.17
C VAL A 95 -0.38 -6.76 -32.93
N ARG A 96 0.33 -7.88 -33.12
CA ARG A 96 1.63 -7.92 -33.79
C ARG A 96 1.63 -7.23 -35.17
N SER A 97 0.60 -7.42 -35.97
CA SER A 97 0.50 -6.79 -37.29
C SER A 97 0.32 -5.28 -37.27
N ARG A 98 -0.08 -4.72 -36.12
CA ARG A 98 -0.37 -3.29 -35.94
C ARG A 98 0.77 -2.51 -35.30
N ILE A 99 1.27 -2.97 -34.15
CA ILE A 99 2.35 -2.31 -33.39
C ILE A 99 3.67 -3.09 -33.37
N GLY A 100 3.73 -4.25 -34.03
CA GLY A 100 4.92 -5.09 -34.07
C GLY A 100 5.10 -5.90 -32.78
N GLN A 101 6.32 -6.40 -32.58
CA GLN A 101 6.74 -6.95 -31.29
C GLN A 101 7.20 -5.81 -30.38
N VAL A 102 6.77 -5.83 -29.13
CA VAL A 102 7.04 -4.81 -28.11
C VAL A 102 7.59 -5.45 -26.84
N PHE A 103 8.43 -4.73 -26.09
CA PHE A 103 8.98 -5.25 -24.83
C PHE A 103 8.71 -4.29 -23.66
N GLY A 104 9.23 -3.08 -23.70
CA GLY A 104 9.08 -2.09 -22.62
C GLY A 104 7.65 -1.60 -22.49
N VAL A 105 7.26 -1.25 -21.29
CA VAL A 105 5.96 -0.63 -20.98
C VAL A 105 6.12 0.38 -19.86
N ALA A 106 5.43 1.52 -19.95
CA ALA A 106 5.32 2.53 -18.90
C ALA A 106 3.94 3.18 -18.95
N LEU A 107 3.52 3.74 -17.83
CA LEU A 107 2.31 4.53 -17.68
C LEU A 107 2.65 6.00 -17.39
N ASP A 108 1.86 6.96 -17.86
CA ASP A 108 1.96 8.35 -17.42
C ASP A 108 0.92 8.68 -16.33
N ASP A 109 0.96 9.92 -15.83
CA ASP A 109 0.05 10.47 -14.83
C ASP A 109 -1.40 10.67 -15.33
N GLN A 110 -1.67 10.34 -16.59
CA GLN A 110 -3.00 10.38 -17.20
C GLN A 110 -3.51 8.97 -17.54
N GLY A 111 -2.71 7.93 -17.30
CA GLY A 111 -3.01 6.56 -17.64
C GLY A 111 -2.82 6.21 -19.12
N ASN A 112 -2.08 7.02 -19.90
CA ASN A 112 -1.66 6.58 -21.22
C ASN A 112 -0.57 5.51 -21.08
N ILE A 113 -0.59 4.53 -21.97
CA ILE A 113 0.42 3.47 -22.01
C ILE A 113 1.47 3.82 -23.06
N PHE A 114 2.75 3.72 -22.70
CA PHE A 114 3.87 3.78 -23.64
C PHE A 114 4.45 2.39 -23.81
N THR A 115 4.79 2.04 -25.05
CA THR A 115 5.50 0.81 -25.39
C THR A 115 6.40 1.04 -26.60
N ASN A 116 7.35 0.14 -26.84
CA ASN A 116 8.34 0.34 -27.87
C ASN A 116 8.61 -0.93 -28.68
N HIS A 117 8.94 -0.73 -29.96
CA HIS A 117 9.37 -1.81 -30.85
C HIS A 117 10.63 -2.49 -30.33
N SER A 118 10.62 -3.83 -30.28
CA SER A 118 11.76 -4.63 -29.85
C SER A 118 11.83 -5.94 -30.62
N ALA A 119 13.04 -6.43 -30.83
CA ALA A 119 13.30 -7.73 -31.46
C ALA A 119 13.87 -8.78 -30.47
N VAL A 120 13.76 -8.55 -29.17
CA VAL A 120 14.30 -9.45 -28.13
C VAL A 120 13.61 -10.82 -28.07
N PHE A 121 12.52 -11.02 -28.84
CA PHE A 121 11.75 -12.27 -28.93
C PHE A 121 12.05 -13.10 -30.19
N PHE A 122 13.23 -13.04 -30.75
CA PHE A 122 13.63 -13.73 -32.03
C PHE A 122 13.07 -13.13 -33.33
N SER A 123 12.28 -12.08 -33.25
CA SER A 123 11.57 -11.51 -34.38
C SER A 123 11.49 -10.01 -34.28
N ASP A 124 11.77 -9.36 -35.39
CA ASP A 124 11.67 -7.92 -35.59
C ASP A 124 10.39 -7.51 -36.30
N THR A 125 9.31 -8.14 -36.05
CA THR A 125 8.06 -7.79 -36.73
C THR A 125 7.73 -6.32 -36.49
N ILE A 126 7.84 -5.53 -37.56
CA ILE A 126 7.49 -4.12 -37.58
C ILE A 126 5.98 -4.01 -37.83
N GLY A 127 5.28 -3.29 -36.96
CA GLY A 127 3.85 -3.06 -37.07
C GLY A 127 3.49 -2.12 -38.21
N SER A 128 2.27 -2.21 -38.71
CA SER A 128 1.77 -1.33 -39.78
C SER A 128 1.54 0.12 -39.34
N ILE A 129 1.42 0.38 -38.04
CA ILE A 129 1.36 1.74 -37.49
C ILE A 129 2.78 2.29 -37.48
N GLY A 130 3.01 3.31 -38.31
CA GLY A 130 4.32 3.92 -38.54
C GLY A 130 5.20 3.17 -39.52
N GLY A 131 5.25 1.85 -39.49
CA GLY A 131 5.90 0.99 -40.49
C GLY A 131 7.43 1.09 -40.56
N GLN A 132 8.08 1.45 -39.42
CA GLN A 132 9.54 1.59 -39.31
C GLN A 132 10.05 0.97 -38.01
N PRO A 133 11.32 0.53 -37.95
CA PRO A 133 11.93 0.14 -36.66
C PRO A 133 12.16 1.35 -35.74
N GLY A 134 12.47 1.10 -34.49
CA GLY A 134 12.77 2.17 -33.51
C GLY A 134 11.56 2.99 -33.09
N GLN A 135 10.36 2.48 -33.24
CA GLN A 135 9.15 3.21 -32.89
C GLN A 135 8.79 3.07 -31.42
N VAL A 136 8.46 4.20 -30.82
CA VAL A 136 7.79 4.31 -29.52
C VAL A 136 6.35 4.66 -29.79
N TYR A 137 5.44 3.90 -29.18
CA TYR A 137 4.00 4.12 -29.30
C TYR A 137 3.46 4.74 -28.02
N LYS A 138 2.51 5.65 -28.19
CA LYS A 138 1.61 6.11 -27.13
C LYS A 138 0.21 5.57 -27.41
N ILE A 139 -0.37 4.96 -26.39
CA ILE A 139 -1.72 4.42 -26.40
C ILE A 139 -2.57 5.36 -25.55
N ASP A 140 -3.56 5.94 -26.19
CA ASP A 140 -4.46 6.91 -25.56
C ASP A 140 -5.30 6.28 -24.45
N THR A 141 -5.31 6.91 -23.27
CA THR A 141 -5.95 6.39 -22.06
C THR A 141 -7.45 6.15 -22.19
N VAL A 142 -8.15 6.87 -23.08
CA VAL A 142 -9.60 6.79 -23.25
C VAL A 142 -9.97 5.80 -24.36
N THR A 143 -9.35 5.96 -25.51
CA THR A 143 -9.72 5.20 -26.71
C THR A 143 -8.97 3.89 -26.88
N GLY A 144 -7.83 3.71 -26.20
CA GLY A 144 -6.94 2.58 -26.41
C GLY A 144 -6.20 2.57 -27.76
N VAL A 145 -6.35 3.62 -28.56
CA VAL A 145 -5.77 3.67 -29.92
C VAL A 145 -4.28 3.98 -29.86
N PRO A 146 -3.41 3.10 -30.39
CA PRO A 146 -1.98 3.35 -30.46
C PRO A 146 -1.64 4.33 -31.58
N THR A 147 -0.75 5.26 -31.26
CA THR A 147 -0.15 6.21 -32.22
C THR A 147 1.37 6.19 -32.10
N VAL A 148 2.07 6.55 -33.19
CA VAL A 148 3.52 6.74 -33.10
C VAL A 148 3.79 7.99 -32.28
N PHE A 149 4.49 7.81 -31.17
CA PHE A 149 4.89 8.89 -30.26
C PHE A 149 6.24 9.47 -30.66
N ALA A 150 7.23 8.59 -30.91
CA ALA A 150 8.55 8.95 -31.38
C ALA A 150 9.10 7.87 -32.30
N THR A 151 10.06 8.23 -33.14
CA THR A 151 10.85 7.27 -33.94
C THR A 151 12.33 7.54 -33.67
N LEU A 152 13.00 6.58 -33.06
CA LEU A 152 14.41 6.66 -32.68
C LEU A 152 15.28 6.01 -33.77
N PRO A 153 16.56 6.40 -33.87
CA PRO A 153 17.49 5.76 -34.79
C PRO A 153 17.54 4.27 -34.54
N ASN A 154 17.21 3.49 -35.55
CA ASN A 154 17.24 2.04 -35.52
C ASN A 154 17.43 1.52 -36.94
N PHE A 155 18.23 0.49 -37.09
CA PHE A 155 18.48 -0.06 -38.40
C PHE A 155 17.35 -1.01 -38.80
N SER A 156 16.82 -0.84 -40.01
CA SER A 156 15.96 -1.82 -40.62
C SER A 156 16.84 -2.74 -41.42
N ASP A 157 17.09 -3.95 -40.92
CA ASP A 157 17.68 -5.05 -41.69
C ASP A 157 19.08 -4.73 -42.26
N PRO A 158 19.93 -5.64 -42.43
CA PRO A 158 19.74 -6.78 -43.34
C PRO A 158 19.66 -8.10 -42.61
N VAL A 159 18.92 -8.99 -43.20
CA VAL A 159 18.80 -10.39 -42.85
C VAL A 159 20.11 -10.94 -42.28
N ILE A 160 20.22 -10.90 -40.96
CA ILE A 160 21.17 -11.75 -40.27
C ILE A 160 20.73 -13.17 -40.56
N ALA A 161 21.64 -14.01 -41.00
CA ALA A 161 21.40 -15.35 -41.54
C ALA A 161 20.25 -16.06 -40.81
N ALA A 162 19.35 -16.63 -41.61
CA ALA A 162 18.13 -17.28 -41.14
C ALA A 162 18.38 -18.11 -39.90
N SER A 163 17.66 -17.82 -38.85
CA SER A 163 17.58 -18.61 -37.62
C SER A 163 17.43 -20.08 -37.94
N PRO A 164 18.01 -21.02 -37.17
CA PRO A 164 17.71 -22.44 -37.33
C PRO A 164 16.22 -22.77 -37.23
N PHE A 165 15.40 -21.81 -36.72
CA PHE A 165 13.94 -21.92 -36.67
C PHE A 165 13.22 -21.32 -37.89
N GLY A 166 13.95 -20.82 -38.89
CA GLY A 166 13.38 -20.27 -40.13
C GLY A 166 12.75 -18.88 -40.01
N ILE A 167 13.05 -18.14 -38.93
CA ILE A 167 12.60 -16.78 -38.70
C ILE A 167 13.70 -15.83 -39.21
N ASN A 168 13.33 -14.79 -39.94
CA ASN A 168 14.26 -13.70 -40.26
C ASN A 168 14.55 -12.91 -38.99
N GLU A 169 15.81 -12.87 -38.63
CA GLU A 169 16.27 -12.13 -37.45
C GLU A 169 16.83 -10.79 -37.87
N SER A 170 16.48 -9.76 -37.16
CA SER A 170 17.01 -8.42 -37.31
C SER A 170 17.79 -8.00 -36.07
N TYR A 171 18.20 -6.75 -36.06
CA TYR A 171 18.77 -6.11 -34.90
C TYR A 171 17.75 -5.99 -33.75
N PRO A 172 18.22 -5.88 -32.49
CA PRO A 172 17.37 -6.04 -31.29
C PRO A 172 16.34 -4.93 -31.06
N GLY A 173 16.44 -3.80 -31.75
CA GLY A 173 15.51 -2.69 -31.58
C GLY A 173 15.75 -1.88 -30.31
N LEU A 174 14.67 -1.39 -29.71
CA LEU A 174 14.70 -0.63 -28.47
C LEU A 174 14.69 -1.58 -27.26
N GLY A 175 15.20 -1.09 -26.12
CA GLY A 175 15.23 -1.80 -24.85
C GLY A 175 13.95 -1.60 -24.04
N ASN A 176 14.09 -1.01 -22.85
CA ASN A 176 12.96 -0.64 -21.97
C ASN A 176 12.74 0.88 -21.99
N LEU A 177 11.69 1.33 -21.31
CA LEU A 177 11.36 2.76 -21.18
C LEU A 177 10.72 3.04 -19.81
N CYS A 178 10.82 4.28 -19.34
CA CYS A 178 10.10 4.76 -18.16
C CYS A 178 9.64 6.20 -18.37
N PHE A 179 8.49 6.54 -17.79
CA PHE A 179 7.96 7.91 -17.81
C PHE A 179 8.20 8.59 -16.45
N ASP A 180 8.92 9.70 -16.46
CA ASP A 180 9.14 10.52 -15.26
C ASP A 180 7.99 11.52 -15.14
N VAL A 181 7.05 11.24 -14.26
CA VAL A 181 5.84 12.04 -14.06
C VAL A 181 6.16 13.44 -13.55
N ASP A 182 7.15 13.58 -12.67
CA ASP A 182 7.53 14.89 -12.12
C ASP A 182 8.10 15.82 -13.19
N LYS A 183 8.84 15.26 -14.15
CA LYS A 183 9.53 16.02 -15.19
C LYS A 183 8.82 16.00 -16.53
N GLN A 184 7.77 15.17 -16.65
CA GLN A 184 6.98 14.97 -17.89
C GLN A 184 7.87 14.60 -19.08
N VAL A 185 8.76 13.63 -18.88
CA VAL A 185 9.68 13.12 -19.90
C VAL A 185 9.68 11.60 -19.92
N LEU A 186 9.81 11.02 -21.10
CA LEU A 186 10.01 9.61 -21.32
C LEU A 186 11.49 9.33 -21.57
N TYR A 187 12.07 8.37 -20.85
CA TYR A 187 13.40 7.84 -21.13
C TYR A 187 13.27 6.50 -21.83
N VAL A 188 14.01 6.31 -22.92
CA VAL A 188 13.97 5.09 -23.75
C VAL A 188 15.39 4.62 -24.01
N THR A 189 15.69 3.36 -23.70
CA THR A 189 16.97 2.74 -24.05
C THR A 189 16.96 2.17 -25.47
N ASN A 190 18.08 2.24 -26.13
CA ASN A 190 18.29 1.70 -27.46
C ASN A 190 19.47 0.73 -27.47
N PHE A 191 19.20 -0.53 -27.80
CA PHE A 191 20.23 -1.57 -27.88
C PHE A 191 21.24 -1.35 -29.01
N GLU A 192 20.81 -0.71 -30.09
CA GLU A 192 21.63 -0.65 -31.30
C GLU A 192 22.75 0.35 -31.17
N ASP A 193 22.48 1.54 -30.58
CA ASP A 193 23.45 2.59 -30.42
C ASP A 193 23.96 2.78 -28.98
N GLY A 194 23.42 2.06 -28.02
CA GLY A 194 23.85 2.10 -26.61
C GLY A 194 23.46 3.39 -25.87
N ARG A 195 22.45 4.11 -26.33
CA ARG A 195 22.02 5.41 -25.79
C ARG A 195 20.69 5.30 -25.05
N ILE A 196 20.50 6.29 -24.16
CA ILE A 196 19.23 6.56 -23.50
C ILE A 196 18.67 7.84 -24.11
N TYR A 197 17.50 7.79 -24.68
CA TYR A 197 16.82 8.92 -25.32
C TYR A 197 15.87 9.58 -24.31
N ARG A 198 15.96 10.89 -24.20
CA ARG A 198 15.04 11.71 -23.40
C ARG A 198 14.05 12.40 -24.33
N ILE A 199 12.76 12.13 -24.15
CA ILE A 199 11.67 12.55 -25.05
C ILE A 199 10.67 13.35 -24.22
N ASP A 200 10.21 14.50 -24.72
CA ASP A 200 9.18 15.31 -24.04
C ASP A 200 7.78 14.68 -24.15
N ALA A 201 6.80 15.17 -23.38
CA ALA A 201 5.42 14.71 -23.40
C ALA A 201 4.72 14.86 -24.78
N GLY A 202 5.29 15.63 -25.70
CA GLY A 202 4.82 15.78 -27.08
C GLY A 202 5.46 14.81 -28.07
N GLY A 203 6.39 13.94 -27.63
CA GLY A 203 7.09 12.99 -28.49
C GLY A 203 8.34 13.54 -29.18
N THR A 204 8.80 14.73 -28.76
CA THR A 204 10.04 15.32 -29.31
C THR A 204 11.23 14.84 -28.52
N CYS A 205 12.21 14.24 -29.20
CA CYS A 205 13.48 13.93 -28.56
C CYS A 205 14.25 15.21 -28.23
N LEU A 206 14.69 15.32 -26.98
CA LEU A 206 15.36 16.49 -26.43
C LEU A 206 16.88 16.32 -26.37
N SER A 207 17.35 15.15 -25.95
CA SER A 207 18.75 14.82 -25.77
C SER A 207 18.96 13.31 -25.64
N THR A 208 20.22 12.89 -25.66
CA THR A 208 20.61 11.49 -25.41
C THR A 208 21.73 11.42 -24.37
N TRP A 209 21.78 10.31 -23.65
CA TRP A 209 22.90 9.91 -22.82
C TRP A 209 23.61 8.73 -23.45
N ASP A 210 24.89 8.89 -23.76
CA ASP A 210 25.74 7.82 -24.27
C ASP A 210 26.60 7.27 -23.12
N HIS A 211 26.35 6.03 -22.72
CA HIS A 211 27.08 5.38 -21.64
C HIS A 211 28.58 5.23 -21.93
N ALA A 212 28.92 4.87 -23.15
CA ALA A 212 30.32 4.56 -23.53
C ALA A 212 31.23 5.79 -23.50
N SER A 213 30.70 6.93 -23.91
CA SER A 213 31.44 8.19 -23.94
C SER A 213 31.25 9.08 -22.69
N GLY A 214 30.17 8.85 -21.92
CA GLY A 214 29.78 9.71 -20.79
C GLY A 214 29.34 11.10 -21.25
N VAL A 215 28.75 11.23 -22.43
CA VAL A 215 28.39 12.51 -23.06
C VAL A 215 26.89 12.62 -23.25
N VAL A 216 26.37 13.82 -23.03
CA VAL A 216 25.04 14.22 -23.45
C VAL A 216 25.11 14.63 -24.92
N GLY A 217 24.32 13.98 -25.77
CA GLY A 217 24.34 14.16 -27.22
C GLY A 217 23.02 14.65 -27.78
N ASP A 218 23.02 14.93 -29.07
CA ASP A 218 21.84 15.24 -29.87
C ASP A 218 21.06 13.96 -30.20
N CYS A 219 19.80 14.11 -30.56
CA CYS A 219 18.91 13.00 -30.94
C CYS A 219 19.17 12.43 -32.35
N LEU A 220 20.15 12.96 -33.05
CA LEU A 220 20.54 12.47 -34.37
C LEU A 220 21.63 11.40 -34.26
N PRO A 221 21.63 10.40 -35.12
CA PRO A 221 22.77 9.47 -35.24
C PRO A 221 24.06 10.27 -35.44
N GLU A 222 25.10 9.97 -34.64
CA GLU A 222 26.40 10.57 -34.87
C GLU A 222 27.01 10.05 -36.19
N ALA A 223 27.71 10.93 -36.87
CA ALA A 223 28.42 10.54 -38.07
C ALA A 223 29.56 9.57 -37.71
N GLY A 224 29.39 8.30 -38.03
CA GLY A 224 30.34 7.23 -37.72
C GLY A 224 29.89 6.27 -36.64
N ASP A 225 28.65 6.37 -36.18
CA ASP A 225 28.02 5.32 -35.35
C ASP A 225 28.12 3.97 -36.09
N PRO A 226 28.48 2.90 -35.41
CA PRO A 226 28.55 1.60 -36.01
C PRO A 226 27.19 1.18 -36.60
N GLU A 227 27.19 0.70 -37.82
CA GLU A 227 26.01 0.00 -38.32
C GLU A 227 25.87 -1.32 -37.56
N GLY A 228 24.79 -1.44 -36.77
CA GLY A 228 24.49 -2.65 -36.02
C GLY A 228 24.55 -2.44 -34.50
N VAL A 229 24.52 -3.53 -33.77
CA VAL A 229 24.44 -3.53 -32.31
C VAL A 229 25.79 -3.17 -31.67
N VAL A 230 25.79 -2.21 -30.76
CA VAL A 230 26.99 -1.90 -29.97
C VAL A 230 27.46 -3.11 -29.17
N ARG A 231 28.75 -3.18 -28.89
CA ARG A 231 29.35 -4.30 -28.17
C ARG A 231 28.91 -4.39 -26.72
N LEU A 232 29.18 -5.54 -26.12
CA LEU A 232 29.01 -5.74 -24.68
C LEU A 232 29.81 -4.69 -23.88
N GLY A 233 29.21 -4.20 -22.80
CA GLY A 233 29.74 -3.07 -22.02
C GLY A 233 29.28 -1.70 -22.49
N GLU A 234 28.55 -1.64 -23.60
CA GLU A 234 27.94 -0.41 -24.14
C GLU A 234 26.43 -0.57 -24.31
N ARG A 235 25.87 -1.78 -24.25
CA ARG A 235 24.44 -2.06 -24.42
C ARG A 235 23.65 -1.68 -23.18
N VAL A 236 22.72 -0.75 -23.34
CA VAL A 236 21.79 -0.33 -22.29
C VAL A 236 20.44 -1.02 -22.51
N TRP A 237 19.79 -1.49 -21.43
CA TRP A 237 18.48 -2.17 -21.54
C TRP A 237 17.43 -1.56 -20.60
N ALA A 238 17.49 -1.88 -19.29
CA ALA A 238 16.58 -1.32 -18.32
C ALA A 238 16.84 0.19 -18.13
N VAL A 239 15.78 0.93 -17.85
CA VAL A 239 15.87 2.35 -17.47
C VAL A 239 14.76 2.70 -16.50
N GLN A 240 15.08 3.45 -15.42
CA GLN A 240 14.10 3.98 -14.47
C GLN A 240 14.61 5.27 -13.84
N SER A 241 13.74 6.29 -13.76
CA SER A 241 14.04 7.52 -13.03
C SER A 241 13.69 7.38 -11.56
N PHE A 242 14.56 7.85 -10.68
CA PHE A 242 14.33 7.87 -9.25
C PHE A 242 15.20 8.92 -8.56
N ASN A 243 14.61 9.73 -7.68
CA ASN A 243 15.33 10.75 -6.86
C ASN A 243 16.30 11.65 -7.65
N GLY A 244 15.86 12.17 -8.80
CA GLY A 244 16.65 13.07 -9.63
C GLY A 244 17.82 12.40 -10.36
N ARG A 245 17.77 11.08 -10.51
CA ARG A 245 18.72 10.30 -11.30
C ARG A 245 17.98 9.36 -12.23
N VAL A 246 18.59 9.05 -13.37
CA VAL A 246 18.19 7.97 -14.25
C VAL A 246 19.10 6.79 -14.00
N TYR A 247 18.52 5.69 -13.54
CA TYR A 247 19.16 4.38 -13.37
C TYR A 247 18.97 3.57 -14.64
N TYR A 248 20.00 2.84 -15.02
CA TYR A 248 19.95 2.01 -16.22
C TYR A 248 20.89 0.83 -16.11
N SER A 249 20.56 -0.24 -16.82
CA SER A 249 21.41 -1.42 -16.88
C SER A 249 22.37 -1.37 -18.07
N VAL A 250 23.54 -1.95 -17.87
CA VAL A 250 24.54 -2.17 -18.94
C VAL A 250 24.83 -3.66 -19.03
N TRP A 251 24.63 -4.24 -20.20
CA TRP A 251 24.91 -5.62 -20.48
C TRP A 251 26.39 -5.81 -20.81
N VAL A 252 27.10 -6.47 -19.91
CA VAL A 252 28.56 -6.68 -19.96
C VAL A 252 28.92 -8.16 -20.10
N GLU A 253 28.13 -9.02 -19.46
CA GLU A 253 28.39 -10.46 -19.40
C GLU A 253 28.27 -11.12 -20.77
N ASP A 254 29.32 -11.81 -21.23
CA ASP A 254 29.30 -12.62 -22.44
C ASP A 254 28.74 -14.02 -22.16
N GLN A 255 27.96 -14.53 -23.11
CA GLN A 255 27.41 -15.88 -23.01
C GLN A 255 28.49 -16.95 -23.18
N GLY A 256 28.40 -18.02 -22.39
CA GLY A 256 29.21 -19.23 -22.57
C GLY A 256 30.70 -19.10 -22.21
N VAL A 257 31.15 -17.93 -21.82
CA VAL A 257 32.50 -17.71 -21.27
C VAL A 257 32.36 -17.03 -19.92
N PRO A 258 32.27 -17.78 -18.82
CA PRO A 258 32.19 -17.17 -17.50
C PRO A 258 33.48 -16.40 -17.20
N ASP A 259 33.50 -15.12 -17.49
CA ASP A 259 34.51 -14.19 -17.01
C ASP A 259 34.08 -13.67 -15.64
N PRO A 260 34.76 -14.08 -14.55
CA PRO A 260 34.39 -13.62 -13.21
C PRO A 260 34.61 -12.11 -13.00
N THR A 261 35.08 -11.41 -14.02
CA THR A 261 35.27 -9.95 -14.00
C THR A 261 34.28 -9.18 -14.88
N ALA A 262 33.50 -9.90 -15.70
CA ALA A 262 32.50 -9.30 -16.59
C ALA A 262 31.11 -9.46 -15.97
N PHE A 263 30.77 -8.57 -15.04
CA PHE A 263 29.44 -8.53 -14.42
C PHE A 263 28.52 -7.62 -15.20
N ASN A 264 27.25 -8.02 -15.34
CA ASN A 264 26.20 -7.09 -15.72
C ASN A 264 26.10 -5.97 -14.64
N GLN A 265 25.79 -4.76 -15.06
CA GLN A 265 25.93 -3.59 -14.20
C GLN A 265 24.63 -2.77 -14.18
N VAL A 266 24.39 -2.11 -13.06
CA VAL A 266 23.45 -1.00 -12.96
C VAL A 266 24.24 0.27 -12.71
N TRP A 267 23.99 1.25 -13.55
CA TRP A 267 24.57 2.60 -13.49
C TRP A 267 23.49 3.62 -13.23
N SER A 268 23.88 4.81 -12.83
CA SER A 268 22.98 5.97 -12.79
C SER A 268 23.69 7.23 -13.24
N VAL A 269 22.92 8.20 -13.75
CA VAL A 269 23.35 9.55 -14.08
C VAL A 269 22.37 10.54 -13.47
N ALA A 270 22.87 11.63 -12.86
CA ALA A 270 21.99 12.66 -12.29
C ALA A 270 21.29 13.45 -13.40
N CYS A 271 20.09 13.94 -13.09
CA CYS A 271 19.33 14.82 -13.95
C CYS A 271 19.03 16.14 -13.25
N ASP A 272 18.89 17.20 -14.03
CA ASP A 272 18.40 18.48 -13.54
C ASP A 272 16.87 18.50 -13.36
N ALA A 273 16.31 19.65 -12.98
CA ALA A 273 14.87 19.80 -12.77
C ALA A 273 14.01 19.61 -14.04
N SER A 274 14.63 19.67 -15.23
CA SER A 274 13.96 19.40 -16.50
C SER A 274 14.11 17.95 -16.97
N GLY A 275 14.82 17.12 -16.20
CA GLY A 275 15.17 15.76 -16.58
C GLY A 275 16.39 15.65 -17.51
N GLU A 276 17.14 16.75 -17.76
CA GLU A 276 18.34 16.73 -18.57
C GLU A 276 19.49 16.04 -17.84
N PHE A 277 20.20 15.15 -18.54
CA PHE A 277 21.35 14.44 -18.01
C PHE A 277 22.50 15.39 -17.64
N ILE A 278 23.14 15.17 -16.50
CA ILE A 278 24.29 15.96 -16.04
C ILE A 278 25.55 15.12 -16.24
N ALA A 279 26.29 15.40 -17.31
CA ALA A 279 27.55 14.71 -17.63
C ALA A 279 28.57 14.80 -16.50
N GLY A 280 29.34 13.76 -16.26
CA GLY A 280 30.32 13.67 -15.18
C GLY A 280 29.73 13.32 -13.81
N THR A 281 28.45 12.95 -13.76
CA THR A 281 27.76 12.47 -12.55
C THR A 281 27.38 10.99 -12.62
N GLU A 282 27.76 10.33 -13.70
CA GLU A 282 27.56 8.90 -13.89
C GLU A 282 28.33 8.09 -12.83
N GLN A 283 27.70 7.06 -12.33
CA GLN A 283 28.33 6.19 -11.34
C GLN A 283 27.81 4.74 -11.46
N LEU A 284 28.73 3.80 -11.22
CA LEU A 284 28.38 2.39 -11.08
C LEU A 284 27.72 2.17 -9.72
N GLU A 285 26.48 1.71 -9.73
CA GLU A 285 25.68 1.44 -8.53
C GLU A 285 25.81 -0.01 -8.06
N ILE A 286 25.65 -0.94 -8.98
CA ILE A 286 25.62 -2.38 -8.69
C ILE A 286 26.40 -3.15 -9.76
N SER A 287 27.29 -4.03 -9.32
CA SER A 287 27.80 -5.11 -10.16
C SER A 287 26.99 -6.35 -9.82
N VAL A 288 26.13 -6.81 -10.75
CA VAL A 288 25.19 -7.89 -10.52
C VAL A 288 25.95 -9.23 -10.49
N PRO A 289 25.86 -10.03 -9.42
CA PRO A 289 26.57 -11.30 -9.33
C PRO A 289 26.14 -12.26 -10.44
N THR A 290 27.09 -12.81 -11.19
CA THR A 290 26.83 -13.75 -12.29
C THR A 290 26.13 -15.01 -11.81
N LEU A 291 25.08 -15.40 -12.51
CA LEU A 291 24.45 -16.71 -12.38
C LEU A 291 25.08 -17.65 -13.42
N PHE A 292 25.99 -18.50 -12.98
CA PHE A 292 26.75 -19.36 -13.91
C PHE A 292 25.91 -20.17 -14.85
N GLY A 293 26.29 -20.20 -16.12
CA GLY A 293 25.69 -21.01 -17.14
C GLY A 293 26.21 -20.77 -18.53
N GLU A 294 25.52 -21.33 -19.48
CA GLU A 294 25.81 -21.21 -20.92
C GLU A 294 25.24 -19.92 -21.51
N TYR A 295 24.59 -19.07 -20.67
CA TYR A 295 23.80 -17.90 -21.07
C TYR A 295 24.17 -16.67 -20.25
N SER A 296 23.95 -15.51 -20.81
CA SER A 296 24.06 -14.24 -20.13
C SER A 296 22.73 -13.85 -19.45
N ASN A 297 22.80 -13.07 -18.37
CA ASN A 297 21.63 -12.66 -17.60
C ASN A 297 21.62 -11.12 -17.44
N PRO A 298 21.48 -10.35 -18.54
CA PRO A 298 21.31 -8.91 -18.42
C PRO A 298 20.07 -8.54 -17.62
N VAL A 299 20.14 -7.42 -16.91
CA VAL A 299 19.00 -6.78 -16.26
C VAL A 299 18.17 -6.09 -17.34
N ALA A 300 16.92 -6.50 -17.50
CA ALA A 300 16.02 -6.02 -18.54
C ALA A 300 15.03 -4.97 -18.01
N ASP A 301 14.84 -4.93 -16.67
CA ASP A 301 13.96 -3.99 -16.01
C ASP A 301 14.47 -3.60 -14.62
N ILE A 302 14.14 -2.38 -14.20
CA ILE A 302 14.43 -1.81 -12.88
C ILE A 302 13.18 -1.13 -12.37
N ALA A 303 12.76 -1.45 -11.16
CA ALA A 303 11.67 -0.77 -10.48
C ALA A 303 12.10 -0.31 -9.08
N PHE A 304 11.53 0.79 -8.60
CA PHE A 304 11.73 1.25 -7.23
C PHE A 304 10.45 1.06 -6.42
N GLY A 305 10.61 0.63 -5.18
CA GLY A 305 9.49 0.38 -4.30
C GLY A 305 9.20 1.55 -3.35
N PRO A 306 8.08 1.48 -2.62
CA PRO A 306 7.62 2.57 -1.75
C PRO A 306 8.59 2.93 -0.62
N GLU A 307 9.48 2.04 -0.21
CA GLU A 307 10.53 2.31 0.78
C GLU A 307 11.89 2.66 0.14
N GLY A 308 11.91 2.90 -1.17
CA GLY A 308 13.12 3.21 -1.94
C GLY A 308 14.01 2.01 -2.22
N GLN A 309 13.51 0.76 -2.07
CA GLN A 309 14.18 -0.44 -2.51
C GLN A 309 14.18 -0.54 -4.04
N MET A 310 15.20 -1.16 -4.60
CA MET A 310 15.35 -1.36 -6.05
C MET A 310 15.19 -2.84 -6.39
N MET A 311 14.26 -3.16 -7.29
CA MET A 311 14.12 -4.48 -7.89
C MET A 311 14.78 -4.50 -9.27
N LEU A 312 15.51 -5.57 -9.54
CA LEU A 312 16.12 -5.86 -10.82
C LEU A 312 15.51 -7.15 -11.38
N ALA A 313 14.95 -7.10 -12.56
CA ALA A 313 14.50 -8.28 -13.28
C ALA A 313 15.50 -8.66 -14.39
N GLU A 314 16.12 -9.83 -14.25
CA GLU A 314 16.98 -10.39 -15.27
C GLU A 314 16.17 -11.08 -16.39
N ARG A 315 16.72 -11.05 -17.60
CA ARG A 315 16.25 -11.89 -18.72
C ARG A 315 17.41 -12.67 -19.29
N THR A 316 17.33 -13.99 -19.27
CA THR A 316 18.35 -14.84 -19.84
C THR A 316 18.39 -14.71 -21.35
N MET A 317 19.54 -14.38 -21.88
CA MET A 317 19.79 -14.22 -23.31
C MET A 317 20.88 -15.15 -23.79
N GLU A 318 20.68 -15.68 -24.98
CA GLU A 318 21.70 -16.33 -25.78
C GLU A 318 21.97 -15.42 -26.99
N THR A 319 23.12 -14.78 -26.99
CA THR A 319 23.48 -13.87 -28.07
C THR A 319 24.75 -14.35 -28.73
N ASP A 320 24.82 -14.33 -30.05
CA ASP A 320 26.07 -14.32 -30.75
C ASP A 320 26.56 -12.88 -30.89
N PRO A 321 27.56 -12.46 -30.13
CA PRO A 321 28.05 -11.08 -30.17
C PRO A 321 28.61 -10.70 -31.54
N THR A 322 28.90 -11.67 -32.40
CA THR A 322 29.47 -11.43 -33.74
C THR A 322 28.39 -11.14 -34.77
N SER A 323 27.23 -11.81 -34.64
CA SER A 323 26.11 -11.66 -35.57
C SER A 323 25.03 -10.69 -35.05
N GLY A 324 25.11 -10.27 -33.75
CA GLY A 324 24.06 -9.46 -33.11
C GLY A 324 22.75 -10.19 -32.87
N ARG A 325 22.73 -11.51 -33.05
CA ARG A 325 21.56 -12.35 -32.87
C ARG A 325 21.15 -12.39 -31.40
N PHE A 326 19.87 -12.21 -31.13
CA PHE A 326 19.28 -12.28 -29.82
C PHE A 326 18.29 -13.44 -29.72
N ASP A 327 18.54 -14.32 -28.77
CA ASP A 327 17.62 -15.41 -28.41
C ASP A 327 17.39 -15.38 -26.90
N THR A 328 16.14 -15.38 -26.45
CA THR A 328 15.84 -15.52 -25.03
C THR A 328 15.78 -16.98 -24.61
N ARG A 329 16.21 -17.27 -23.39
CA ARG A 329 16.17 -18.61 -22.78
C ARG A 329 15.45 -18.59 -21.45
N PRO A 330 14.57 -19.56 -21.16
CA PRO A 330 13.87 -19.63 -19.89
C PRO A 330 14.73 -20.25 -18.77
N HIS A 331 14.28 -20.07 -17.51
CA HIS A 331 14.72 -20.81 -16.33
C HIS A 331 16.15 -20.50 -15.84
N ARG A 332 16.70 -19.34 -16.15
CA ARG A 332 18.05 -18.92 -15.76
C ARG A 332 18.15 -17.48 -15.30
N SER A 333 17.01 -16.79 -15.06
CA SER A 333 16.94 -15.38 -14.72
C SER A 333 16.34 -15.17 -13.33
N ARG A 334 16.84 -14.18 -12.60
CA ARG A 334 16.42 -13.87 -11.22
C ARG A 334 15.63 -12.57 -11.17
N ALA A 335 14.88 -12.42 -10.08
CA ALA A 335 14.45 -11.13 -9.54
C ALA A 335 15.29 -10.84 -8.29
N LEU A 336 15.98 -9.70 -8.26
CA LEU A 336 16.95 -9.35 -7.23
C LEU A 336 16.59 -8.00 -6.62
N GLU A 337 16.34 -7.98 -5.32
CA GLU A 337 16.08 -6.74 -4.60
C GLU A 337 17.34 -6.21 -3.92
N TYR A 338 17.53 -4.89 -3.99
CA TYR A 338 18.60 -4.16 -3.32
C TYR A 338 18.01 -3.05 -2.46
N VAL A 339 18.66 -2.79 -1.34
CA VAL A 339 18.30 -1.71 -0.40
C VAL A 339 19.49 -0.78 -0.21
N CYS A 340 19.21 0.52 -0.12
CA CYS A 340 20.24 1.51 0.14
C CYS A 340 20.60 1.53 1.63
N GLN A 341 21.81 1.11 1.98
CA GLN A 341 22.33 1.13 3.34
C GLN A 341 23.78 1.61 3.34
N ASN A 342 24.12 2.50 4.26
CA ASN A 342 25.48 3.07 4.38
C ASN A 342 25.99 3.68 3.07
N ASN A 343 25.12 4.37 2.33
CA ASN A 343 25.42 5.00 1.05
C ASN A 343 25.86 4.04 -0.08
N ALA A 344 25.36 2.82 -0.04
CA ALA A 344 25.58 1.82 -1.09
C ALA A 344 24.35 0.92 -1.25
N TRP A 345 24.13 0.45 -2.46
CA TRP A 345 23.14 -0.57 -2.74
C TRP A 345 23.65 -1.92 -2.27
N ASN A 346 22.91 -2.56 -1.39
CA ASN A 346 23.23 -3.88 -0.83
C ASN A 346 22.11 -4.85 -1.16
N PRO A 347 22.40 -6.12 -1.42
CA PRO A 347 21.38 -7.13 -1.59
C PRO A 347 20.40 -7.12 -0.41
N SER A 348 19.11 -7.11 -0.70
CA SER A 348 18.07 -7.22 0.31
C SER A 348 18.12 -8.57 1.03
N PRO A 349 17.72 -8.66 2.29
CA PRO A 349 17.54 -9.95 2.97
C PRO A 349 16.35 -10.74 2.42
N ASN A 350 15.43 -10.09 1.70
CA ASN A 350 14.27 -10.73 1.09
C ASN A 350 14.70 -11.55 -0.14
N THR A 351 14.00 -12.65 -0.39
CA THR A 351 14.27 -13.51 -1.53
C THR A 351 13.03 -13.64 -2.39
N PHE A 352 13.17 -13.37 -3.69
CA PHE A 352 12.10 -13.44 -4.66
C PHE A 352 12.36 -14.63 -5.60
N LEU A 353 11.64 -15.73 -5.37
CA LEU A 353 11.74 -16.93 -6.21
C LEU A 353 10.62 -16.89 -7.26
N ILE A 354 11.01 -16.77 -8.51
CA ILE A 354 10.07 -16.68 -9.63
C ILE A 354 9.93 -18.05 -10.30
N GLY A 355 8.69 -18.53 -10.39
CA GLY A 355 8.34 -19.78 -11.03
C GLY A 355 8.84 -21.04 -10.32
N GLN A 356 8.36 -22.18 -10.76
CA GLN A 356 8.62 -23.50 -10.16
C GLN A 356 9.80 -24.25 -10.81
N ALA A 357 10.22 -23.88 -12.00
CA ALA A 357 11.34 -24.53 -12.65
C ALA A 357 12.67 -24.11 -12.04
N GLY A 358 13.66 -25.02 -12.04
CA GLY A 358 14.97 -24.76 -11.48
C GLY A 358 14.91 -24.37 -9.98
N ALA A 359 15.67 -23.37 -9.60
CA ALA A 359 15.73 -22.85 -8.22
C ALA A 359 14.89 -21.58 -8.02
N GLY A 360 13.81 -21.38 -8.77
CA GLY A 360 13.04 -20.14 -8.76
C GLY A 360 13.70 -19.03 -9.57
N THR A 361 14.38 -19.39 -10.64
CA THR A 361 15.13 -18.50 -11.54
C THR A 361 14.44 -18.39 -12.90
N ASN A 362 13.18 -17.96 -12.89
CA ASN A 362 12.35 -17.94 -14.08
C ASN A 362 11.84 -16.54 -14.44
N SER A 363 12.51 -15.46 -14.00
CA SER A 363 12.17 -14.11 -14.44
C SER A 363 12.20 -14.01 -15.97
N ALA A 364 11.27 -13.28 -16.54
CA ALA A 364 11.22 -13.00 -17.97
C ALA A 364 11.64 -11.55 -18.29
N GLY A 365 12.10 -10.82 -17.29
CA GLY A 365 12.74 -9.53 -17.47
C GLY A 365 11.86 -8.32 -17.24
N GLY A 366 10.64 -8.47 -16.70
CA GLY A 366 9.78 -7.37 -16.28
C GLY A 366 9.55 -7.39 -14.78
N CYS A 367 9.52 -6.22 -14.13
CA CYS A 367 9.17 -6.09 -12.71
C CYS A 367 8.61 -4.72 -12.39
N ASP A 368 7.66 -4.68 -11.46
CA ASP A 368 7.18 -3.44 -10.88
C ASP A 368 6.64 -3.64 -9.47
N TYR A 369 6.58 -2.56 -8.69
CA TYR A 369 6.03 -2.54 -7.35
C TYR A 369 4.58 -2.08 -7.33
N SER A 370 3.75 -2.80 -6.57
CA SER A 370 2.48 -2.24 -6.13
C SER A 370 2.75 -1.27 -4.96
N TYR A 371 2.27 -0.04 -5.09
CA TYR A 371 2.28 0.95 -4.01
C TYR A 371 1.05 0.83 -3.10
N ALA A 372 0.27 -0.22 -3.27
CA ALA A 372 -0.89 -0.50 -2.43
C ALA A 372 -0.47 -0.86 -1.00
N ALA A 373 -1.34 -0.55 -0.04
CA ALA A 373 -1.17 -0.99 1.34
C ALA A 373 -1.29 -2.52 1.48
N ALA A 374 -0.69 -3.10 2.53
CA ALA A 374 -0.85 -4.51 2.83
C ALA A 374 -2.35 -4.86 3.01
N PRO A 375 -2.80 -6.05 2.57
CA PRO A 375 -2.02 -7.18 2.04
C PRO A 375 -1.75 -7.14 0.53
N ASN A 376 -2.03 -6.03 -0.14
CA ASN A 376 -1.88 -5.86 -1.58
C ASN A 376 -0.49 -5.32 -1.96
N ASP A 377 0.40 -5.14 -0.98
CA ASP A 377 1.80 -4.76 -1.12
C ASP A 377 2.61 -5.88 -1.79
N ARG A 378 2.67 -5.86 -3.12
CA ARG A 378 3.33 -6.90 -3.91
C ARG A 378 4.39 -6.33 -4.84
N VAL A 379 5.31 -7.19 -5.21
CA VAL A 379 6.19 -7.01 -6.36
C VAL A 379 5.67 -7.91 -7.48
N TRP A 380 5.37 -7.32 -8.61
CA TRP A 380 4.90 -8.01 -9.79
C TRP A 380 6.06 -8.28 -10.73
N VAL A 381 6.30 -9.54 -11.04
CA VAL A 381 7.45 -9.97 -11.86
C VAL A 381 6.94 -10.87 -12.97
N THR A 382 7.35 -10.59 -14.20
CA THR A 382 7.06 -11.50 -15.32
C THR A 382 7.94 -12.74 -15.26
N GLY A 383 7.37 -13.89 -15.62
CA GLY A 383 8.13 -15.12 -15.48
C GLY A 383 7.61 -16.31 -16.26
N ASP A 384 8.58 -17.16 -16.61
CA ASP A 384 8.34 -18.47 -17.19
C ASP A 384 8.00 -19.48 -16.08
N ALA A 385 7.22 -20.51 -16.44
CA ALA A 385 6.98 -21.68 -15.57
C ALA A 385 6.59 -21.31 -14.12
N LEU A 386 5.68 -20.36 -13.95
CA LEU A 386 5.18 -19.94 -12.65
C LEU A 386 4.52 -21.10 -11.91
N ARG A 387 3.80 -21.94 -12.66
CA ARG A 387 3.25 -23.21 -12.24
C ARG A 387 3.38 -24.25 -13.33
N LEU A 388 3.74 -25.48 -12.96
CA LEU A 388 3.98 -26.60 -13.88
C LEU A 388 3.16 -27.85 -13.55
N ASN A 389 2.00 -27.73 -12.91
CA ASN A 389 1.18 -28.89 -12.51
C ASN A 389 -0.14 -28.90 -13.29
N ALA A 390 -0.38 -30.03 -13.98
CA ALA A 390 -1.67 -30.25 -14.63
C ALA A 390 -2.87 -30.00 -13.66
N PRO A 391 -4.00 -29.44 -14.15
CA PRO A 391 -4.27 -29.21 -15.55
C PRO A 391 -3.60 -27.93 -16.10
N ASP A 392 -3.11 -27.01 -15.26
CA ASP A 392 -2.71 -25.68 -15.64
C ASP A 392 -1.20 -25.50 -15.54
N ASN A 393 -0.58 -25.11 -16.63
CA ASN A 393 0.76 -24.54 -16.63
C ASN A 393 0.59 -23.02 -16.76
N VAL A 394 1.15 -22.26 -15.84
CA VAL A 394 1.03 -20.81 -15.80
C VAL A 394 2.34 -20.17 -16.23
N TYR A 395 2.26 -19.33 -17.25
CA TYR A 395 3.34 -18.48 -17.75
C TYR A 395 2.82 -17.04 -17.81
N GLY A 396 3.46 -16.11 -17.11
CA GLY A 396 2.93 -14.76 -17.11
C GLY A 396 3.46 -13.89 -15.97
N ILE A 397 2.59 -13.45 -15.08
CA ILE A 397 2.94 -12.46 -14.05
C ILE A 397 2.78 -13.09 -12.67
N GLN A 398 3.81 -12.96 -11.83
CA GLN A 398 3.82 -13.43 -10.45
C GLN A 398 3.80 -12.23 -9.49
N GLY A 399 2.76 -12.10 -8.67
CA GLY A 399 2.66 -11.10 -7.59
C GLY A 399 3.25 -11.67 -6.30
N VAL A 400 4.51 -11.36 -6.00
CA VAL A 400 5.22 -11.82 -4.80
C VAL A 400 4.98 -10.81 -3.66
N PRO A 401 4.74 -11.24 -2.40
CA PRO A 401 4.72 -10.30 -1.28
C PRO A 401 6.01 -9.46 -1.22
N GLN A 402 5.93 -8.18 -0.88
CA GLN A 402 7.13 -7.31 -0.78
C GLN A 402 8.14 -7.80 0.25
N SER A 403 7.72 -8.59 1.22
CA SER A 403 8.61 -9.27 2.18
C SER A 403 9.36 -10.47 1.59
N GLY A 404 9.22 -10.72 0.28
CA GLY A 404 9.79 -11.87 -0.41
C GLY A 404 8.86 -13.08 -0.39
N GLY A 405 9.20 -14.08 -1.21
CA GLY A 405 8.39 -15.29 -1.32
C GLY A 405 8.75 -16.19 -2.50
N ASN A 406 7.86 -17.12 -2.76
CA ASN A 406 7.97 -18.09 -3.84
C ASN A 406 6.59 -18.29 -4.51
N PRO A 407 6.46 -19.07 -5.58
CA PRO A 407 5.18 -19.24 -6.25
C PRO A 407 4.02 -19.66 -5.33
N ALA A 408 4.29 -20.47 -4.28
CA ALA A 408 3.23 -20.95 -3.38
C ALA A 408 2.65 -19.83 -2.49
N SER A 409 3.40 -18.76 -2.24
CA SER A 409 2.96 -17.58 -1.48
C SER A 409 2.54 -16.40 -2.37
N SER A 410 2.56 -16.61 -3.68
CA SER A 410 2.34 -15.55 -4.69
C SER A 410 0.99 -15.71 -5.39
N LEU A 411 0.52 -14.62 -5.98
CA LEU A 411 -0.54 -14.63 -6.97
C LEU A 411 0.07 -14.96 -8.33
N LEU A 412 -0.56 -15.85 -9.10
CA LEU A 412 -0.05 -16.30 -10.40
C LEU A 412 -1.08 -16.00 -11.47
N ILE A 413 -0.73 -15.14 -12.43
CA ILE A 413 -1.61 -14.76 -13.55
C ILE A 413 -1.05 -15.37 -14.81
N ASP A 414 -1.86 -16.16 -15.53
CA ASP A 414 -1.56 -16.63 -16.85
C ASP A 414 -1.81 -15.52 -17.87
N MET A 415 -0.81 -15.18 -18.69
CA MET A 415 -0.91 -14.05 -19.61
C MET A 415 -1.86 -14.30 -20.80
N ASP A 416 -2.09 -15.54 -21.20
CA ASP A 416 -2.98 -15.85 -22.32
C ASP A 416 -4.19 -16.70 -21.97
N ALA A 417 -4.31 -17.10 -20.71
CA ALA A 417 -5.35 -18.00 -20.23
C ALA A 417 -5.41 -19.35 -21.00
N ASP A 418 -4.31 -19.78 -21.59
CA ASP A 418 -4.17 -21.06 -22.32
C ASP A 418 -3.49 -22.10 -21.42
N ILE A 419 -4.08 -23.25 -21.28
CA ILE A 419 -3.51 -24.38 -20.52
C ILE A 419 -2.32 -25.05 -21.21
N ILE A 420 -1.93 -24.63 -22.40
CA ILE A 420 -0.91 -25.23 -23.25
C ILE A 420 0.29 -24.31 -23.43
N LEU A 421 1.38 -24.62 -22.89
CA LEU A 421 2.82 -24.32 -23.03
C LEU A 421 3.33 -23.42 -24.18
N GLN A 422 2.60 -22.44 -24.68
CA GLN A 422 3.08 -21.70 -25.85
C GLN A 422 3.84 -20.41 -25.53
N ASP A 423 3.76 -19.92 -24.30
CA ASP A 423 4.32 -18.60 -23.92
C ASP A 423 5.74 -18.65 -23.39
N LYS A 424 6.32 -19.81 -23.32
CA LYS A 424 7.70 -19.99 -22.90
C LYS A 424 8.61 -19.11 -23.74
N THR A 425 9.33 -18.21 -23.08
CA THR A 425 10.20 -17.19 -23.68
C THR A 425 9.50 -16.03 -24.38
N GLY A 426 8.18 -16.02 -24.41
CA GLY A 426 7.39 -14.98 -25.06
C GLY A 426 6.90 -13.85 -24.14
N ILE A 427 7.30 -13.82 -22.88
CA ILE A 427 6.84 -12.84 -21.89
C ILE A 427 7.78 -11.64 -21.87
N GLY A 428 7.24 -10.44 -21.78
CA GLY A 428 7.98 -9.17 -21.78
C GLY A 428 8.02 -8.47 -20.43
N SER A 429 7.88 -7.15 -20.44
CA SER A 429 7.85 -6.31 -19.24
C SER A 429 6.45 -6.21 -18.63
N VAL A 430 6.35 -5.64 -17.45
CA VAL A 430 5.11 -5.36 -16.73
C VAL A 430 5.22 -4.02 -16.02
N GLU A 431 4.12 -3.26 -16.06
CA GLU A 431 3.93 -2.01 -15.33
C GLU A 431 2.62 -2.09 -14.55
N VAL A 432 2.60 -1.65 -13.31
CA VAL A 432 1.43 -1.71 -12.44
C VAL A 432 0.95 -0.31 -12.15
N SER A 433 -0.31 -0.02 -12.46
CA SER A 433 -0.87 1.29 -12.19
C SER A 433 -0.81 1.63 -10.70
N CYS A 434 -0.80 2.90 -10.38
CA CYS A 434 -0.94 3.36 -9.01
C CYS A 434 -2.19 2.75 -8.36
N PRO A 435 -2.11 2.38 -7.07
CA PRO A 435 -3.33 2.14 -6.34
C PRO A 435 -4.14 3.43 -6.44
N ARG A 436 -5.41 3.34 -6.75
CA ARG A 436 -6.25 4.51 -6.52
C ARG A 436 -6.10 4.83 -5.05
N ASP A 437 -5.49 5.96 -4.76
CA ASP A 437 -5.50 6.48 -3.41
C ASP A 437 -6.96 6.61 -3.00
N GLU A 438 -7.31 6.05 -1.84
CA GLU A 438 -8.56 6.44 -1.19
C GLU A 438 -8.57 7.97 -0.89
N GLN A 439 -7.51 8.68 -1.28
CA GLN A 439 -7.29 10.11 -1.01
C GLN A 439 -7.55 11.04 -2.21
N ASP A 440 -7.81 10.51 -3.41
CA ASP A 440 -8.46 11.32 -4.45
C ASP A 440 -9.58 10.51 -5.11
N PRO A 441 -10.55 10.06 -4.33
CA PRO A 441 -11.70 9.39 -4.92
C PRO A 441 -12.45 10.39 -5.76
N CYS A 442 -12.91 9.95 -6.92
CA CYS A 442 -13.83 10.72 -7.76
C CYS A 442 -15.07 11.21 -6.99
N ALA A 443 -15.23 10.76 -5.76
CA ALA A 443 -16.05 11.36 -4.71
C ALA A 443 -15.45 11.06 -3.33
N THR A 444 -15.46 12.03 -2.44
CA THR A 444 -15.00 11.88 -1.07
C THR A 444 -16.17 11.83 -0.10
N VAL A 445 -16.04 10.96 0.90
CA VAL A 445 -16.94 10.86 2.04
C VAL A 445 -16.25 11.47 3.25
N THR A 446 -16.87 12.48 3.84
CA THR A 446 -16.37 13.17 5.02
C THR A 446 -17.48 13.36 6.06
N ASN A 447 -17.13 13.72 7.27
CA ASN A 447 -18.08 13.97 8.37
C ASN A 447 -19.05 12.81 8.59
N GLY A 448 -18.56 11.56 8.39
CA GLY A 448 -19.38 10.37 8.57
C GLY A 448 -19.69 10.12 10.04
N GLU A 449 -20.96 10.00 10.38
CA GLU A 449 -21.44 9.69 11.71
C GLU A 449 -22.40 8.51 11.65
N VAL A 450 -22.15 7.50 12.47
CA VAL A 450 -23.03 6.33 12.59
C VAL A 450 -23.81 6.44 13.89
N LEU A 451 -25.13 6.55 13.80
CA LEU A 451 -26.02 6.58 14.93
C LEU A 451 -26.84 5.30 14.98
N CYS A 452 -26.99 4.73 16.18
CA CYS A 452 -27.88 3.61 16.41
C CYS A 452 -29.33 4.07 16.38
N ASP A 453 -30.20 3.38 15.63
CA ASP A 453 -31.65 3.58 15.70
C ASP A 453 -32.17 2.89 16.97
N LEU A 454 -32.64 3.71 17.92
CA LEU A 454 -33.00 3.25 19.25
C LEU A 454 -34.49 2.91 19.36
N ASP A 455 -35.12 2.62 18.22
CA ASP A 455 -36.51 2.16 18.14
C ASP A 455 -36.69 0.66 18.36
N GLY A 456 -35.63 -0.04 18.79
CA GLY A 456 -35.60 -1.49 18.97
C GLY A 456 -35.46 -2.27 17.66
N SER A 457 -35.26 -1.60 16.53
CA SER A 457 -35.11 -2.25 15.21
C SER A 457 -33.74 -2.91 15.03
N GLY A 458 -32.72 -2.50 15.80
CA GLY A 458 -31.34 -2.92 15.61
C GLY A 458 -30.71 -2.38 14.33
N ASN A 459 -31.22 -1.24 13.85
CA ASN A 459 -30.70 -0.54 12.69
C ASN A 459 -29.67 0.53 13.10
N TYR A 460 -28.86 0.95 12.13
CA TYR A 460 -27.89 2.02 12.27
C TYR A 460 -28.08 3.02 11.13
N THR A 461 -28.10 4.30 11.42
CA THR A 461 -28.16 5.35 10.40
C THR A 461 -26.78 5.98 10.26
N TYR A 462 -26.19 5.84 9.06
CA TYR A 462 -24.95 6.48 8.68
C TYR A 462 -25.25 7.75 7.88
N THR A 463 -24.82 8.88 8.39
CA THR A 463 -24.96 10.18 7.72
C THR A 463 -23.56 10.72 7.42
N PHE A 464 -23.34 11.16 6.19
CA PHE A 464 -22.04 11.63 5.72
C PHE A 464 -22.22 12.72 4.66
N ASP A 465 -21.17 13.51 4.49
CA ASP A 465 -21.06 14.45 3.40
C ASP A 465 -20.33 13.80 2.22
N LEU A 466 -21.01 13.78 1.06
CA LEU A 466 -20.47 13.29 -0.20
C LEU A 466 -20.06 14.48 -1.06
N THR A 467 -18.76 14.59 -1.34
CA THR A 467 -18.21 15.59 -2.26
C THR A 467 -17.93 14.92 -3.61
N ASN A 468 -18.46 15.51 -4.67
CA ASN A 468 -18.27 15.05 -6.04
C ASN A 468 -16.95 15.61 -6.59
N ASN A 469 -15.99 14.76 -6.91
CA ASN A 469 -14.70 15.13 -7.54
C ASN A 469 -14.55 14.44 -8.91
N SER A 470 -15.67 14.04 -9.54
CA SER A 470 -15.65 13.25 -10.78
C SER A 470 -15.36 14.06 -12.05
N GLY A 471 -15.24 15.39 -11.94
CA GLY A 471 -15.13 16.27 -13.10
C GLY A 471 -16.45 16.48 -13.87
N ARG A 472 -17.54 15.88 -13.41
CA ARG A 472 -18.87 15.94 -14.07
C ARG A 472 -19.97 16.33 -13.09
N ASP A 473 -21.07 16.82 -13.60
CA ASP A 473 -22.28 17.10 -12.80
C ASP A 473 -23.02 15.81 -12.46
N VAL A 474 -23.31 15.57 -11.18
CA VAL A 474 -24.00 14.38 -10.67
C VAL A 474 -25.43 14.71 -10.26
N GLN A 475 -26.40 13.88 -10.60
CA GLN A 475 -27.79 14.01 -10.15
C GLN A 475 -28.35 12.72 -9.54
N HIS A 476 -27.78 11.58 -9.88
CA HIS A 476 -28.29 10.30 -9.44
C HIS A 476 -27.20 9.52 -8.70
N LEU A 477 -27.57 8.92 -7.59
CA LEU A 477 -26.73 7.94 -6.87
C LEU A 477 -27.39 6.56 -7.00
N ILE A 478 -26.63 5.54 -7.24
CA ILE A 478 -27.07 4.15 -7.12
C ILE A 478 -26.34 3.55 -5.91
N ILE A 479 -27.11 3.22 -4.88
CA ILE A 479 -26.59 2.64 -3.63
C ILE A 479 -26.87 1.16 -3.64
N LEU A 480 -25.81 0.34 -3.57
CA LEU A 480 -25.87 -1.11 -3.60
C LEU A 480 -25.21 -1.68 -2.34
N PRO A 481 -25.92 -2.51 -1.55
CA PRO A 481 -25.33 -3.18 -0.42
C PRO A 481 -24.40 -4.31 -0.88
N ASP A 482 -23.36 -4.58 -0.07
CA ASP A 482 -22.59 -5.80 -0.20
C ASP A 482 -23.45 -7.05 0.12
N PRO A 483 -23.05 -8.24 -0.34
CA PRO A 483 -23.78 -9.48 -0.03
C PRO A 483 -23.95 -9.70 1.48
N GLY A 484 -25.18 -9.81 1.94
CA GLY A 484 -25.52 -10.02 3.35
C GLY A 484 -25.78 -8.75 4.16
N VAL A 485 -25.61 -7.58 3.55
CA VAL A 485 -25.93 -6.27 4.15
C VAL A 485 -27.26 -5.75 3.61
N ASN A 486 -28.08 -5.16 4.46
CA ASN A 486 -29.27 -4.42 4.01
C ASN A 486 -29.02 -2.92 4.18
N VAL A 487 -29.27 -2.14 3.14
CA VAL A 487 -29.12 -0.68 3.12
C VAL A 487 -30.42 -0.04 2.64
N VAL A 488 -30.84 1.03 3.30
CA VAL A 488 -32.00 1.84 2.90
C VAL A 488 -31.62 3.31 2.90
N PRO A 489 -31.81 4.07 1.79
CA PRO A 489 -32.33 3.58 0.51
C PRO A 489 -31.33 2.71 -0.24
N SER A 490 -31.79 1.68 -0.93
CA SER A 490 -31.01 0.90 -1.89
C SER A 490 -31.50 1.16 -3.32
N GLY A 491 -30.59 1.03 -4.28
CA GLY A 491 -30.86 1.34 -5.67
C GLY A 491 -30.80 2.85 -5.98
N LEU A 492 -31.64 3.32 -6.90
CA LEU A 492 -31.58 4.68 -7.42
C LEU A 492 -32.05 5.73 -6.41
N VAL A 493 -31.21 6.69 -6.11
CA VAL A 493 -31.49 7.88 -5.31
C VAL A 493 -31.25 9.12 -6.19
N THR A 494 -32.29 9.93 -6.40
CA THR A 494 -32.14 11.19 -7.15
C THR A 494 -31.90 12.34 -6.19
N LEU A 495 -30.80 13.05 -6.37
CA LEU A 495 -30.48 14.22 -5.55
C LEU A 495 -31.48 15.36 -5.81
N PRO A 496 -31.82 16.15 -4.79
CA PRO A 496 -32.78 17.25 -4.92
C PRO A 496 -32.32 18.37 -5.86
N SER A 497 -31.03 18.48 -6.11
CA SER A 497 -30.38 19.40 -7.05
C SER A 497 -29.18 18.71 -7.69
N ILE A 498 -28.79 19.15 -8.86
CA ILE A 498 -27.56 18.73 -9.52
C ILE A 498 -26.39 19.09 -8.61
N LEU A 499 -25.51 18.12 -8.35
CA LEU A 499 -24.28 18.26 -7.59
C LEU A 499 -23.14 18.51 -8.58
N PRO A 500 -22.63 19.74 -8.70
CA PRO A 500 -21.55 20.03 -9.63
C PRO A 500 -20.24 19.39 -9.16
N ASP A 501 -19.26 19.34 -10.04
CA ASP A 501 -17.89 19.01 -9.66
C ASP A 501 -17.42 19.88 -8.49
N THR A 502 -16.71 19.27 -7.53
CA THR A 502 -16.34 19.84 -6.22
C THR A 502 -17.52 20.24 -5.30
N GLY A 503 -18.75 19.94 -5.71
CA GLY A 503 -19.93 20.16 -4.87
C GLY A 503 -20.10 19.09 -3.80
N THR A 504 -20.69 19.47 -2.66
CA THR A 504 -20.94 18.57 -1.52
C THR A 504 -22.43 18.44 -1.23
N THR A 505 -22.88 17.25 -0.88
CA THR A 505 -24.25 16.97 -0.43
C THR A 505 -24.22 15.99 0.75
N THR A 506 -25.15 16.15 1.67
CA THR A 506 -25.28 15.20 2.79
C THR A 506 -26.14 14.02 2.36
N VAL A 507 -25.68 12.80 2.62
CA VAL A 507 -26.37 11.54 2.33
C VAL A 507 -26.56 10.78 3.63
N SER A 508 -27.74 10.18 3.79
CA SER A 508 -28.03 9.30 4.93
C SER A 508 -28.49 7.93 4.43
N VAL A 509 -27.92 6.90 4.99
CA VAL A 509 -28.26 5.48 4.71
C VAL A 509 -28.48 4.73 6.02
N THR A 510 -29.51 3.89 6.07
CA THR A 510 -29.81 3.06 7.23
C THR A 510 -29.38 1.62 6.93
N PHE A 511 -28.61 1.04 7.82
CA PHE A 511 -28.17 -0.36 7.75
C PHE A 511 -28.98 -1.23 8.72
N SER A 512 -29.19 -2.48 8.38
CA SER A 512 -29.73 -3.48 9.27
C SER A 512 -28.90 -4.78 9.25
N GLY A 513 -28.69 -5.34 10.44
CA GLY A 513 -27.88 -6.55 10.64
C GLY A 513 -26.41 -6.27 10.90
N GLY A 514 -25.66 -7.27 11.32
CA GLY A 514 -24.28 -7.18 11.77
C GLY A 514 -24.15 -7.12 13.29
N ASN A 515 -22.93 -7.30 13.82
CA ASN A 515 -22.62 -7.20 15.23
C ASN A 515 -21.71 -5.99 15.49
N PRO A 516 -21.68 -5.44 16.70
CA PRO A 516 -20.71 -4.41 17.07
C PRO A 516 -19.28 -4.85 16.72
N GLY A 517 -18.55 -3.95 16.05
CA GLY A 517 -17.20 -4.20 15.56
C GLY A 517 -17.11 -4.81 14.16
N ASP A 518 -18.22 -5.28 13.58
CA ASP A 518 -18.24 -5.72 12.19
C ASP A 518 -18.06 -4.53 11.23
N GLU A 519 -17.35 -4.73 10.13
CA GLU A 519 -17.23 -3.75 9.06
C GLU A 519 -18.33 -3.99 8.02
N LEU A 520 -19.15 -2.97 7.76
CA LEU A 520 -20.19 -2.99 6.73
C LEU A 520 -19.80 -2.06 5.60
N CYS A 521 -19.79 -2.57 4.38
CA CYS A 521 -19.49 -1.79 3.18
C CYS A 521 -20.67 -1.75 2.23
N PHE A 522 -20.70 -0.72 1.39
CA PHE A 522 -21.69 -0.56 0.34
C PHE A 522 -21.11 0.25 -0.83
N ILE A 523 -21.69 0.11 -1.99
CA ILE A 523 -21.27 0.80 -3.19
C ILE A 523 -22.15 2.01 -3.42
N ILE A 524 -21.54 3.14 -3.78
CA ILE A 524 -22.23 4.33 -4.29
C ILE A 524 -21.69 4.61 -5.69
N SER A 525 -22.54 4.42 -6.71
CA SER A 525 -22.26 4.87 -8.07
C SER A 525 -22.87 6.27 -8.28
N LEU A 526 -22.04 7.22 -8.67
CA LEU A 526 -22.44 8.58 -9.00
C LEU A 526 -22.74 8.66 -10.48
N ASN A 527 -23.91 9.20 -10.83
CA ASN A 527 -24.37 9.24 -12.22
C ASN A 527 -24.80 10.64 -12.62
N THR A 528 -24.54 10.98 -13.88
CA THR A 528 -24.97 12.26 -14.49
C THR A 528 -26.49 12.37 -14.57
N PRO A 529 -27.05 13.55 -14.91
CA PRO A 529 -28.48 13.70 -15.19
C PRO A 529 -29.00 12.75 -16.28
N ASP A 530 -28.16 12.31 -17.19
CA ASP A 530 -28.48 11.38 -18.27
C ASP A 530 -28.22 9.91 -17.95
N PHE A 531 -27.94 9.59 -16.66
CA PHE A 531 -27.64 8.25 -16.16
C PHE A 531 -26.32 7.63 -16.64
N GLU A 532 -25.36 8.44 -17.07
CA GLU A 532 -24.01 7.97 -17.31
C GLU A 532 -23.24 7.86 -15.98
N GLU A 533 -22.69 6.72 -15.70
CA GLU A 533 -21.85 6.52 -14.51
C GLU A 533 -20.56 7.32 -14.67
N CYS A 534 -20.24 8.13 -13.68
CA CYS A 534 -19.04 8.96 -13.67
C CYS A 534 -18.10 8.64 -12.50
N CYS A 535 -18.57 7.87 -11.52
CA CYS A 535 -17.80 7.57 -10.34
C CYS A 535 -18.41 6.42 -9.54
N VAL A 536 -17.58 5.54 -9.02
CA VAL A 536 -17.98 4.49 -8.08
C VAL A 536 -17.05 4.53 -6.88
N ILE A 537 -17.64 4.62 -5.69
CA ILE A 537 -16.91 4.53 -4.41
C ILE A 537 -17.52 3.43 -3.56
N ARG A 538 -16.71 2.88 -2.64
CA ARG A 538 -17.15 1.84 -1.69
C ARG A 538 -16.80 2.26 -0.27
N PRO A 539 -17.62 3.12 0.36
CA PRO A 539 -17.44 3.44 1.77
C PRO A 539 -17.74 2.24 2.65
N CYS A 540 -16.95 2.11 3.73
CA CYS A 540 -17.15 1.13 4.78
C CYS A 540 -17.34 1.85 6.11
N ILE A 541 -18.17 1.27 6.98
CA ILE A 541 -18.37 1.73 8.36
C ILE A 541 -18.11 0.56 9.31
N THR A 542 -17.54 0.87 10.46
CA THR A 542 -17.52 -0.08 11.57
C THR A 542 -18.81 0.10 12.36
N ILE A 543 -19.54 -0.98 12.61
CA ILE A 543 -20.73 -0.95 13.46
C ILE A 543 -20.28 -0.56 14.86
N PRO A 544 -20.79 0.58 15.40
CA PRO A 544 -20.48 0.93 16.76
C PRO A 544 -21.08 -0.09 17.73
N ASP A 545 -20.44 -0.26 18.85
CA ASP A 545 -21.14 -0.80 20.00
C ASP A 545 -22.23 0.23 20.35
N CYS A 546 -23.48 -0.14 20.14
CA CYS A 546 -24.60 0.75 20.39
C CYS A 546 -24.83 0.89 21.90
N GLU A 547 -23.83 1.40 22.59
CA GLU A 547 -24.05 1.91 23.91
C GLU A 547 -24.92 3.15 23.79
N CYS A 548 -26.15 2.99 24.16
CA CYS A 548 -27.14 4.05 24.18
C CYS A 548 -26.93 5.03 25.33
N ALA A 549 -25.96 4.74 26.20
CA ALA A 549 -25.48 5.60 27.26
C ALA A 549 -24.01 5.26 27.57
N GLN A 550 -23.26 6.27 27.93
CA GLN A 550 -21.90 6.13 28.45
C GLN A 550 -21.87 6.61 29.89
N ILE A 551 -21.22 5.83 30.76
CA ILE A 551 -20.95 6.27 32.13
C ILE A 551 -19.49 6.66 32.30
N HIS A 552 -19.25 7.71 33.09
CA HIS A 552 -17.91 8.19 33.38
C HIS A 552 -17.90 8.93 34.76
N ASP A 553 -16.74 9.43 35.18
CA ASP A 553 -16.53 10.13 36.45
C ASP A 553 -17.07 9.36 37.66
N GLU A 554 -16.83 8.05 37.68
CA GLU A 554 -17.31 7.14 38.69
C GLU A 554 -16.62 7.35 40.03
N ILE A 555 -17.44 7.51 41.09
CA ILE A 555 -16.99 7.66 42.48
C ILE A 555 -17.69 6.60 43.33
N VAL A 556 -16.92 5.82 44.09
CA VAL A 556 -17.42 4.80 45.02
C VAL A 556 -16.97 5.16 46.43
N GLU A 557 -17.93 5.38 47.33
CA GLU A 557 -17.63 5.76 48.71
C GLU A 557 -18.31 4.80 49.70
N PRO A 558 -17.57 4.18 50.66
CA PRO A 558 -18.16 3.34 51.68
C PRO A 558 -18.92 4.19 52.72
N LEU A 559 -20.08 3.77 53.15
CA LEU A 559 -20.83 4.46 54.21
C LEU A 559 -20.31 4.14 55.60
N CYS A 560 -19.54 3.11 55.81
CA CYS A 560 -18.84 2.68 57.04
C CYS A 560 -19.64 2.84 58.37
N ASP A 561 -20.97 2.78 58.28
CA ASP A 561 -21.90 2.90 59.41
C ASP A 561 -22.34 1.55 59.99
N GLY A 562 -21.73 0.48 59.57
CA GLY A 562 -22.04 -0.91 59.93
C GLY A 562 -23.19 -1.53 59.14
N THR A 563 -23.76 -0.85 58.15
CA THR A 563 -24.85 -1.36 57.29
C THR A 563 -24.32 -2.23 56.14
N GLY A 564 -23.03 -2.10 55.78
CA GLY A 564 -22.45 -2.76 54.59
C GLY A 564 -22.90 -2.13 53.30
N CYS A 565 -23.27 -0.86 53.32
CA CYS A 565 -23.71 -0.10 52.15
C CYS A 565 -22.58 0.85 51.69
N PHE A 566 -22.65 1.22 50.40
CA PHE A 566 -21.80 2.22 49.81
C PHE A 566 -22.58 3.10 48.82
N THR A 567 -22.10 4.31 48.59
CA THR A 567 -22.64 5.16 47.52
C THR A 567 -21.82 4.98 46.26
N TYR A 568 -22.53 4.94 45.11
CA TYR A 568 -21.93 4.93 43.78
C TYR A 568 -22.50 6.11 43.00
N THR A 569 -21.63 7.05 42.67
CA THR A 569 -21.97 8.25 41.90
C THR A 569 -21.26 8.19 40.57
N PHE A 570 -21.95 8.47 39.50
CA PHE A 570 -21.42 8.50 38.16
C PHE A 570 -22.19 9.48 37.27
N ASP A 571 -21.53 9.98 36.25
CA ASP A 571 -22.17 10.75 35.21
C ASP A 571 -22.63 9.81 34.09
N VAL A 572 -23.83 10.02 33.57
CA VAL A 572 -24.38 9.29 32.43
C VAL A 572 -24.68 10.24 31.29
N ASP A 573 -24.08 9.95 30.15
CA ASP A 573 -24.36 10.64 28.90
C ASP A 573 -25.51 9.92 28.17
N ASN A 574 -26.50 10.69 27.72
CA ASN A 574 -27.57 10.19 26.89
C ASN A 574 -27.11 10.17 25.42
N LEU A 575 -26.69 9.03 24.92
CA LEU A 575 -26.29 8.86 23.52
C LEU A 575 -27.47 8.52 22.61
N THR A 576 -28.72 8.50 23.17
CA THR A 576 -29.91 8.27 22.39
C THR A 576 -30.35 9.52 21.61
N THR A 577 -31.24 9.33 20.65
CA THR A 577 -31.80 10.44 19.85
C THR A 577 -33.01 11.11 20.51
N ILE A 578 -33.44 10.60 21.68
CA ILE A 578 -34.62 11.09 22.40
C ILE A 578 -34.26 11.53 23.82
N PRO A 579 -35.01 12.46 24.42
CA PRO A 579 -34.80 12.83 25.83
C PRO A 579 -35.15 11.67 26.78
N ILE A 580 -34.27 11.42 27.76
CA ILE A 580 -34.47 10.43 28.81
C ILE A 580 -35.09 11.11 30.04
N PHE A 581 -36.06 10.45 30.63
CA PHE A 581 -36.79 10.96 31.79
C PHE A 581 -36.58 10.11 33.02
N TYR A 582 -36.34 8.80 32.86
CA TYR A 582 -36.24 7.86 33.98
C TYR A 582 -35.17 6.80 33.70
N SER A 583 -34.52 6.34 34.79
CA SER A 583 -33.76 5.08 34.75
C SER A 583 -34.22 4.13 35.87
N TYR A 584 -34.28 2.84 35.56
CA TYR A 584 -34.50 1.78 36.53
C TYR A 584 -33.21 0.98 36.72
N PHE A 585 -32.97 0.58 37.99
CA PHE A 585 -31.78 -0.17 38.36
C PHE A 585 -32.20 -1.55 38.91
N SER A 586 -31.74 -2.60 38.26
CA SER A 586 -32.05 -3.99 38.60
C SER A 586 -30.77 -4.75 38.95
N PRO A 587 -30.57 -5.17 40.21
CA PRO A 587 -29.39 -5.95 40.59
C PRO A 587 -29.36 -7.30 39.90
N LEU A 588 -28.20 -7.71 39.40
CA LEU A 588 -27.94 -8.97 38.72
C LEU A 588 -27.15 -9.94 39.61
N THR A 589 -25.98 -9.52 40.07
CA THR A 589 -25.06 -10.32 40.91
C THR A 589 -24.30 -9.42 41.90
N PRO A 590 -23.96 -9.91 43.08
CA PRO A 590 -24.43 -11.14 43.70
C PRO A 590 -25.91 -11.09 44.18
N ALA A 591 -26.49 -12.25 44.51
CA ALA A 591 -27.88 -12.31 44.99
C ALA A 591 -27.99 -11.60 46.36
N GLY A 592 -29.06 -10.82 46.54
CA GLY A 592 -29.34 -10.12 47.80
C GLY A 592 -28.87 -8.65 47.82
N ILE A 593 -28.31 -8.17 46.73
CA ILE A 593 -27.99 -6.74 46.55
C ILE A 593 -29.29 -5.92 46.49
N THR A 594 -29.30 -4.79 47.15
CA THR A 594 -30.36 -3.79 47.01
C THR A 594 -29.74 -2.48 46.53
N ILE A 595 -30.46 -1.83 45.61
CA ILE A 595 -30.07 -0.52 45.05
C ILE A 595 -31.17 0.46 45.41
N ASP A 596 -30.80 1.59 45.98
CA ASP A 596 -31.70 2.66 46.38
C ASP A 596 -31.26 3.96 45.72
N THR A 597 -32.14 4.58 44.96
CA THR A 597 -31.93 5.86 44.26
C THR A 597 -32.30 7.06 45.18
N GLY A 598 -32.85 6.81 46.36
CA GLY A 598 -33.40 7.85 47.24
C GLY A 598 -34.76 8.40 46.81
N ASN A 599 -35.35 7.88 45.73
CA ASN A 599 -36.68 8.28 45.27
C ASN A 599 -37.81 7.46 45.91
N VAL A 600 -39.08 7.86 45.67
CA VAL A 600 -40.25 7.17 46.18
C VAL A 600 -40.31 5.69 45.70
N ASP A 601 -39.88 5.45 44.45
CA ASP A 601 -39.58 4.12 43.96
C ASP A 601 -38.03 3.98 44.05
N PRO A 602 -37.52 3.14 44.95
CA PRO A 602 -36.08 3.06 45.21
C PRO A 602 -35.28 2.51 44.02
N ALA A 603 -35.95 1.81 43.09
CA ALA A 603 -35.31 1.29 41.88
C ALA A 603 -35.28 2.33 40.74
N ARG A 604 -35.96 3.47 40.89
CA ARG A 604 -36.13 4.45 39.80
C ARG A 604 -35.42 5.75 40.10
N TRP A 605 -34.62 6.22 39.17
CA TRP A 605 -34.07 7.56 39.14
C TRP A 605 -34.89 8.46 38.24
N ASP A 606 -35.34 9.62 38.72
CA ASP A 606 -36.10 10.59 37.95
C ASP A 606 -35.15 11.71 37.47
N TYR A 607 -35.00 11.87 36.15
CA TYR A 607 -34.17 12.95 35.60
C TYR A 607 -34.96 14.25 35.43
N SER A 608 -34.26 15.41 35.55
CA SER A 608 -34.59 16.55 34.70
C SER A 608 -34.33 16.07 33.25
N PRO A 609 -35.31 16.17 32.31
CA PRO A 609 -35.15 15.48 31.05
C PRO A 609 -33.78 15.66 30.43
N VAL A 610 -33.02 14.57 30.30
CA VAL A 610 -31.67 14.56 29.70
C VAL A 610 -31.81 14.58 28.20
N ALA A 611 -31.50 15.70 27.57
CA ALA A 611 -31.55 15.83 26.13
C ALA A 611 -30.54 14.88 25.44
N PRO A 612 -30.75 14.54 24.18
CA PRO A 612 -29.71 13.87 23.39
C PRO A 612 -28.34 14.56 23.55
N LEU A 613 -27.29 13.78 23.76
CA LEU A 613 -25.92 14.25 24.07
C LEU A 613 -25.82 15.11 25.36
N GLY A 614 -26.81 15.04 26.21
CA GLY A 614 -26.77 15.66 27.55
C GLY A 614 -26.25 14.68 28.60
N THR A 615 -25.64 15.23 29.63
CA THR A 615 -25.08 14.50 30.79
C THR A 615 -25.89 14.77 32.05
N GLU A 616 -26.04 13.76 32.90
CA GLU A 616 -26.66 13.88 34.21
C GLU A 616 -25.92 13.00 35.22
N THR A 617 -25.79 13.53 36.45
CA THR A 617 -25.15 12.79 37.54
C THR A 617 -26.15 11.95 38.30
N VAL A 618 -25.86 10.67 38.46
CA VAL A 618 -26.67 9.70 39.22
C VAL A 618 -25.92 9.27 40.47
N THR A 619 -26.61 9.19 41.58
CA THR A 619 -26.06 8.66 42.83
C THR A 619 -26.96 7.54 43.36
N LEU A 620 -26.38 6.39 43.56
CA LEU A 620 -27.05 5.19 44.07
C LEU A 620 -26.49 4.81 45.42
N THR A 621 -27.35 4.28 46.31
CA THR A 621 -26.92 3.58 47.52
C THR A 621 -27.06 2.08 47.30
N ILE A 622 -25.96 1.34 47.35
CA ILE A 622 -25.89 -0.09 47.11
C ILE A 622 -25.55 -0.80 48.41
N CYS A 623 -26.36 -1.81 48.76
CA CYS A 623 -26.20 -2.56 50.01
C CYS A 623 -26.19 -4.07 49.76
N GLY A 624 -25.55 -4.83 50.65
CA GLY A 624 -25.54 -6.28 50.66
C GLY A 624 -24.34 -6.96 50.05
N ALA A 625 -23.42 -6.18 49.45
CA ALA A 625 -22.16 -6.70 48.92
C ALA A 625 -21.09 -6.84 50.02
N GLN A 626 -20.21 -7.83 49.86
CA GLN A 626 -19.02 -7.93 50.72
C GLN A 626 -17.92 -6.98 50.21
N PRO A 627 -17.07 -6.45 51.09
CA PRO A 627 -15.96 -5.62 50.69
C PRO A 627 -15.07 -6.35 49.65
N GLY A 628 -14.79 -5.68 48.53
CA GLY A 628 -14.03 -6.23 47.37
C GLY A 628 -14.86 -7.10 46.42
N GLU A 629 -16.13 -7.29 46.68
CA GLU A 629 -17.03 -8.07 45.81
C GLU A 629 -17.47 -7.24 44.60
N GLU A 630 -17.52 -7.88 43.44
CA GLU A 630 -18.01 -7.27 42.20
C GLU A 630 -19.55 -7.26 42.21
N VAL A 631 -20.14 -6.09 42.09
CA VAL A 631 -21.58 -5.90 41.99
C VAL A 631 -21.95 -5.53 40.57
N CYS A 632 -22.80 -6.36 39.95
CA CYS A 632 -23.35 -6.12 38.63
C CYS A 632 -24.84 -5.79 38.71
N PHE A 633 -25.26 -4.79 37.95
CA PHE A 633 -26.68 -4.44 37.82
C PHE A 633 -26.99 -3.90 36.42
N LEU A 634 -28.26 -3.98 36.04
CA LEU A 634 -28.77 -3.43 34.79
C LEU A 634 -29.35 -2.05 35.06
N MET A 635 -28.97 -1.06 34.27
CA MET A 635 -29.63 0.24 34.19
C MET A 635 -30.44 0.28 32.88
N THR A 636 -31.75 0.51 32.98
CA THR A 636 -32.60 0.76 31.80
C THR A 636 -33.02 2.22 31.81
N MET A 637 -32.96 2.88 30.66
CA MET A 637 -33.35 4.26 30.46
C MET A 637 -34.68 4.34 29.70
N HIS A 638 -35.53 5.27 30.11
CA HIS A 638 -36.89 5.36 29.62
C HIS A 638 -37.26 6.76 29.20
N ASP A 639 -38.15 6.87 28.23
CA ASP A 639 -38.74 8.11 27.78
C ASP A 639 -39.85 8.61 28.71
N GLN A 640 -40.57 9.66 28.33
CA GLN A 640 -41.64 10.27 29.11
C GLN A 640 -42.85 9.33 29.33
N VAL A 641 -43.07 8.36 28.46
CA VAL A 641 -44.21 7.42 28.56
C VAL A 641 -43.79 6.07 29.13
N LEU A 642 -42.57 5.97 29.64
CA LEU A 642 -41.95 4.78 30.25
C LEU A 642 -41.64 3.65 29.25
N ASP A 643 -41.54 3.97 27.99
CA ASP A 643 -40.99 3.02 27.03
C ASP A 643 -39.47 2.93 27.23
N GLU A 644 -38.96 1.70 27.30
CA GLU A 644 -37.54 1.43 27.43
C GLU A 644 -36.83 1.77 26.11
N CYS A 645 -35.88 2.67 26.18
CA CYS A 645 -35.10 3.09 25.00
C CYS A 645 -33.65 2.62 25.04
N CYS A 646 -33.20 2.12 26.19
CA CYS A 646 -31.80 1.76 26.38
C CYS A 646 -31.62 0.89 27.61
N SER A 647 -30.69 -0.07 27.52
CA SER A 647 -30.22 -0.78 28.71
C SER A 647 -28.73 -1.02 28.66
N ILE A 648 -28.04 -0.75 29.75
CA ILE A 648 -26.61 -0.98 29.93
C ILE A 648 -26.33 -1.79 31.21
N LYS A 649 -25.32 -2.65 31.15
CA LYS A 649 -24.85 -3.38 32.33
C LYS A 649 -23.72 -2.62 33.00
N ILE A 650 -23.87 -2.34 34.25
CA ILE A 650 -22.89 -1.64 35.08
C ILE A 650 -22.25 -2.63 36.05
N THR A 651 -20.95 -2.52 36.24
CA THR A 651 -20.17 -3.35 37.14
C THR A 651 -19.32 -2.43 38.03
N VAL A 652 -19.48 -2.59 39.36
CA VAL A 652 -18.75 -1.80 40.37
C VAL A 652 -18.18 -2.73 41.44
N ILE A 653 -17.01 -2.38 41.99
CA ILE A 653 -16.40 -3.13 43.09
C ILE A 653 -16.79 -2.47 44.41
N ALA A 654 -17.40 -3.25 45.33
CA ALA A 654 -17.78 -2.79 46.66
C ALA A 654 -16.53 -2.34 47.46
N PRO A 655 -16.52 -1.11 47.94
CA PRO A 655 -15.34 -0.56 48.62
C PRO A 655 -15.14 -1.23 49.99
N VAL A 656 -13.91 -1.27 50.41
CA VAL A 656 -13.53 -1.71 51.74
C VAL A 656 -13.70 -0.54 52.70
N CYS A 657 -14.47 -0.72 53.81
CA CYS A 657 -14.40 0.25 54.90
C CYS A 657 -13.04 0.09 55.57
N GLU A 658 -12.16 1.02 55.31
CA GLU A 658 -10.96 1.14 56.16
C GLU A 658 -11.39 1.47 57.58
N PRO A 659 -10.91 0.75 58.60
CA PRO A 659 -11.21 1.13 59.99
C PRO A 659 -10.68 2.54 60.19
N GLN A 660 -11.59 3.51 60.46
CA GLN A 660 -11.23 4.85 60.81
C GLN A 660 -10.30 4.81 62.04
N GLY A 661 -9.03 5.16 61.82
CA GLY A 661 -8.15 5.49 62.91
C GLY A 661 -6.93 4.62 63.13
N ILE A 662 -6.40 3.88 62.15
CA ILE A 662 -4.99 3.48 62.24
C ILE A 662 -4.19 4.45 61.38
N CYS A 663 -3.74 5.51 62.00
CA CYS A 663 -2.72 6.35 61.35
C CYS A 663 -1.46 5.50 61.17
N VAL A 664 -1.14 5.16 59.95
CA VAL A 664 0.04 4.33 59.64
C VAL A 664 1.37 4.96 60.07
N ALA A 665 1.33 6.25 60.40
CA ALA A 665 2.46 7.00 60.93
C ALA A 665 2.48 7.03 62.46
N ASP A 666 1.36 6.72 63.17
CA ASP A 666 1.32 6.53 64.62
C ASP A 666 1.71 5.07 64.93
N CYS A 667 3.02 4.80 64.85
CA CYS A 667 3.54 3.46 64.99
C CYS A 667 3.45 2.92 66.43
N ASN A 668 3.39 3.81 67.42
CA ASN A 668 3.27 3.42 68.83
C ASN A 668 1.81 3.37 69.32
N GLY A 669 0.85 3.90 68.54
CA GLY A 669 -0.59 3.86 68.82
C GLY A 669 -1.05 4.80 69.96
N ASP A 670 -0.30 5.90 70.27
CA ASP A 670 -0.63 6.79 71.31
C ASP A 670 -1.45 8.02 70.84
N GLY A 671 -1.69 8.13 69.52
CA GLY A 671 -2.50 9.21 68.93
C GLY A 671 -1.75 10.53 68.76
N VAL A 672 -0.42 10.55 68.90
CA VAL A 672 0.40 11.74 68.74
C VAL A 672 1.56 11.47 67.85
N LEU A 673 1.58 12.09 66.67
CA LEU A 673 2.71 11.96 65.77
C LEU A 673 3.92 12.75 66.27
N ASP A 674 4.94 12.00 66.73
CA ASP A 674 6.16 12.61 67.25
C ASP A 674 7.44 11.77 66.90
N PHE A 675 8.55 12.11 67.54
CA PHE A 675 9.82 11.44 67.35
C PHE A 675 9.78 9.93 67.68
N PHE A 676 8.90 9.52 68.61
CA PHE A 676 8.83 8.09 68.97
C PHE A 676 8.28 7.21 67.88
N ASP A 677 7.34 7.74 67.07
CA ASP A 677 6.81 7.03 65.89
C ASP A 677 7.89 6.86 64.81
N VAL A 678 8.59 7.95 64.52
CA VAL A 678 9.71 7.90 63.56
C VAL A 678 10.78 6.88 64.03
N SER A 679 11.06 6.88 65.36
CA SER A 679 12.03 5.97 65.90
C SER A 679 11.58 4.50 65.85
N LEU A 680 10.31 4.23 66.10
CA LEU A 680 9.73 2.91 66.02
C LEU A 680 9.64 2.44 64.56
N PHE A 681 9.22 3.28 63.67
CA PHE A 681 9.21 2.96 62.22
C PHE A 681 10.60 2.58 61.69
N ILE A 682 11.65 3.35 62.04
CA ILE A 682 13.03 3.04 61.65
C ILE A 682 13.48 1.69 62.21
N GLN A 683 13.11 1.39 63.47
CA GLN A 683 13.41 0.14 64.10
C GLN A 683 12.74 -1.05 63.39
N GLU A 684 11.44 -0.95 63.09
CA GLU A 684 10.67 -1.97 62.42
C GLU A 684 11.14 -2.14 60.95
N TYR A 685 11.38 -1.03 60.25
CA TYR A 685 11.94 -1.05 58.91
C TYR A 685 13.30 -1.73 58.85
N THR A 686 14.20 -1.43 59.78
CA THR A 686 15.53 -2.03 59.85
C THR A 686 15.48 -3.54 60.24
N ALA A 687 14.45 -3.92 60.99
CA ALA A 687 14.20 -5.31 61.37
C ALA A 687 13.46 -6.11 60.30
N GLN A 688 13.05 -5.45 59.21
CA GLN A 688 12.18 -6.01 58.17
C GLN A 688 10.86 -6.56 58.78
N ASP A 689 10.29 -5.83 59.75
CA ASP A 689 9.01 -6.22 60.31
C ASP A 689 7.91 -5.90 59.30
N PRO A 690 6.94 -6.82 59.09
CA PRO A 690 5.80 -6.58 58.15
C PRO A 690 5.02 -5.31 58.42
N ARG A 691 5.06 -4.77 59.62
CA ARG A 691 4.40 -3.47 59.99
C ARG A 691 5.04 -2.26 59.32
N ALA A 692 6.30 -2.37 58.90
CA ALA A 692 7.01 -1.32 58.19
C ALA A 692 7.00 -1.50 56.66
N ASP A 693 6.39 -2.56 56.11
CA ASP A 693 6.02 -2.74 54.72
C ASP A 693 4.66 -2.08 54.47
N LEU A 694 4.69 -0.78 54.27
CA LEU A 694 3.46 0.04 54.22
C LEU A 694 2.72 -0.06 52.89
N ASN A 695 3.41 -0.48 51.83
CA ASN A 695 2.81 -0.71 50.53
C ASN A 695 2.45 -2.19 50.28
N THR A 696 2.77 -3.07 51.24
CA THR A 696 2.49 -4.51 51.21
C THR A 696 3.07 -5.28 50.01
N ASP A 697 4.17 -4.78 49.46
CA ASP A 697 4.84 -5.44 48.30
C ASP A 697 5.84 -6.53 48.73
N GLY A 698 6.11 -6.67 50.04
CA GLY A 698 7.03 -7.65 50.61
C GLY A 698 8.51 -7.20 50.60
N GLU A 699 8.77 -5.96 50.18
CA GLU A 699 10.11 -5.39 50.11
C GLU A 699 10.21 -4.09 50.96
N TRP A 700 11.14 -4.06 51.90
CA TRP A 700 11.41 -2.86 52.74
C TRP A 700 12.31 -1.89 51.96
N ASN A 701 11.72 -0.92 51.26
CA ASN A 701 12.43 -0.03 50.34
C ASN A 701 12.03 1.46 50.52
N PHE A 702 12.48 2.30 49.61
CA PHE A 702 12.20 3.74 49.62
C PHE A 702 10.71 4.06 49.59
N PHE A 703 9.88 3.22 48.99
CA PHE A 703 8.45 3.48 48.86
C PHE A 703 7.74 3.42 50.21
N ASP A 704 8.13 2.52 51.11
CA ASP A 704 7.59 2.45 52.48
C ASP A 704 7.96 3.70 53.30
N VAL A 705 9.22 4.11 53.19
CA VAL A 705 9.68 5.35 53.83
C VAL A 705 8.91 6.57 53.32
N SER A 706 8.64 6.60 52.02
CA SER A 706 7.89 7.69 51.39
C SER A 706 6.43 7.72 51.85
N LEU A 707 5.79 6.55 51.99
CA LEU A 707 4.43 6.45 52.53
C LEU A 707 4.37 6.85 54.00
N PHE A 708 5.30 6.39 54.84
CA PHE A 708 5.41 6.82 56.22
C PHE A 708 5.55 8.33 56.32
N LEU A 709 6.50 8.94 55.60
CA LEU A 709 6.73 10.39 55.66
C LEU A 709 5.53 11.19 55.15
N SER A 710 4.83 10.67 54.12
CA SER A 710 3.63 11.30 53.60
C SER A 710 2.51 11.30 54.65
N ALA A 711 2.25 10.18 55.33
CA ALA A 711 1.25 10.03 56.37
C ALA A 711 1.63 10.85 57.60
N PHE A 712 2.90 10.84 58.03
CA PHE A 712 3.39 11.63 59.16
C PHE A 712 3.25 13.14 58.92
N ASN A 713 3.48 13.59 57.69
CA ASN A 713 3.40 15.00 57.33
C ASN A 713 1.94 15.47 57.13
N ALA A 714 1.05 14.58 56.68
CA ALA A 714 -0.38 14.86 56.54
C ALA A 714 -1.10 14.99 57.90
N GLY A 715 -0.55 14.35 58.93
CA GLY A 715 -1.17 14.23 60.25
C GLY A 715 -2.14 13.06 60.28
N CYS A 716 -2.41 12.53 61.48
CA CYS A 716 -3.52 11.59 61.69
C CYS A 716 -4.85 12.33 61.69
N PRO A 717 -5.91 11.80 61.09
CA PRO A 717 -7.24 12.37 61.08
C PRO A 717 -7.88 12.44 62.47
#